data_738339f46e962f7bc597fe01fa379e30
#
_entry.id   738339f46e962f7bc597fe01fa379e30
#
_cell.length_a   1.000
_cell.length_b   1.000
_cell.length_c   1.000
_cell.angle_alpha   90.00
_cell.angle_beta   90.00
_cell.angle_gamma   90.00
#
_symmetry.space_group_name_H-M   'P 1'
#
loop_
_entity.id
_entity.type
_entity.pdbx_description
1 polymer ?
#
loop_
_entity_poly.entity_id
_entity_poly.type
_entity_poly.pdbx_seq_one_letter_code
_entity_poly.pdbx_strand_id
1 'polypeptide(L)'
;MLGYNGNACGLDVENSKFPAGLPWHNGFYLSVVSITSTHTKRSWLLTHDENVHNTAYLIYDQAIQEIQEELDKFEVICGHNLKHDINVLKYYGIDVSKHKLHCTMVAEYLIKGHEQAIDLNTLATRYGETVKDDRIKKMWQGGMDTAQIPTSILVPYCEHDCDVPRRVAKTQYKTMMKTGMLKLFNIQMEFMDCLSDMEITGFKWDNNNADKIIERYTKYRDILERKLKDIFGRDDINIASNDDLSACLYGGYLKRTKLGPVIRKKNIRTQMPYLFTYKNGKTAIKLRWKDHRDTPIIRYINKDYYDEIPGLGIKPLPKSHTAKSTEERPYYKTNKDVLPHLTCTTKSQRLVVAILLRLSAISKVLSTFRGETSATGLVSKVDRRGFIHTTFNQAFTVTGRLSSSNPNSQNLPRGNTSPIKKCIVPRFDGIMNADLSQIEWRVPAQLSGDTRMIYEINHGIDQHVQACTKLMKLPFISKSDKASKKNRDSAKVFNFRMIYGGTEFGFHKDPKMPRFGLRGWRKVVDGFYKRYPGLKQWQDSNVNKVIANHGRLQSDTGRLYVFPLTGNGKYDERQIKNYPVQGMAGGDILPLAAVIIRRYMRKYRLRSVMILTVHDSIVFDYVKDEEKRLSDICMHVFKNLPTYIRHAYGIDWGVDLTGEVEVGPTYGNLKQIAG
;
A
#
# COMPACT_ATOMS: atom_id res chain seq x y z
N MET A 1 -22.55 28.09 3.41
CA MET A 1 -21.99 27.96 2.05
C MET A 1 -20.55 28.34 2.11
N LEU A 2 -19.67 27.37 1.99
CA LEU A 2 -18.22 27.60 2.09
C LEU A 2 -17.69 28.26 0.82
N GLY A 3 -16.85 29.22 0.99
CA GLY A 3 -16.16 30.19 0.14
C GLY A 3 -15.56 29.81 -1.21
N TYR A 4 -16.16 28.94 -2.01
CA TYR A 4 -15.74 28.77 -3.40
C TYR A 4 -16.14 29.96 -4.32
N ASN A 5 -16.85 30.95 -3.77
CA ASN A 5 -17.20 32.19 -4.47
C ASN A 5 -16.23 33.31 -4.10
N GLY A 6 -15.00 33.26 -4.64
CA GLY A 6 -14.03 34.36 -4.53
C GLY A 6 -12.96 34.20 -3.45
N ASN A 7 -13.08 33.23 -2.52
CA ASN A 7 -12.11 33.05 -1.43
C ASN A 7 -11.34 31.73 -1.50
N ALA A 8 -11.15 31.17 -2.71
CA ALA A 8 -10.38 29.98 -2.96
C ALA A 8 -9.25 30.25 -3.94
N CYS A 9 -8.07 29.75 -3.63
CA CYS A 9 -6.91 29.74 -4.53
C CYS A 9 -6.60 28.33 -5.03
N GLY A 10 -5.94 28.27 -6.19
CA GLY A 10 -5.20 27.10 -6.65
C GLY A 10 -3.77 27.20 -6.18
N LEU A 11 -3.19 26.08 -5.80
CA LEU A 11 -1.81 25.94 -5.37
C LEU A 11 -1.15 24.79 -6.13
N ASP A 12 0.07 25.03 -6.59
CA ASP A 12 0.95 24.00 -7.14
C ASP A 12 2.41 24.36 -6.83
N VAL A 13 3.23 23.33 -6.62
CA VAL A 13 4.66 23.50 -6.40
C VAL A 13 5.45 22.61 -7.35
N GLU A 14 6.50 23.17 -7.92
CA GLU A 14 7.46 22.42 -8.73
C GLU A 14 8.81 22.36 -8.02
N ASN A 15 9.35 21.16 -7.90
CA ASN A 15 10.55 20.86 -7.15
C ASN A 15 11.50 19.97 -7.95
N SER A 16 12.68 19.69 -7.40
CA SER A 16 13.66 18.78 -7.99
C SER A 16 13.04 17.46 -8.42
N LYS A 17 13.37 17.00 -9.62
CA LYS A 17 12.91 15.70 -10.14
C LYS A 17 13.92 14.59 -9.84
N PHE A 18 15.18 14.94 -9.80
CA PHE A 18 16.31 14.04 -9.59
C PHE A 18 17.12 14.50 -8.38
N PRO A 19 17.58 13.61 -7.48
CA PRO A 19 17.34 12.17 -7.44
C PRO A 19 15.96 11.77 -6.89
N ALA A 20 15.18 12.69 -6.28
CA ALA A 20 13.82 12.39 -5.83
C ALA A 20 13.04 13.64 -5.38
N GLY A 21 11.77 13.70 -5.72
CA GLY A 21 10.88 14.85 -5.53
C GLY A 21 10.18 14.94 -4.17
N LEU A 22 10.83 14.62 -3.03
CA LEU A 22 10.25 14.73 -1.70
C LEU A 22 11.20 15.49 -0.76
N PRO A 23 10.68 16.36 0.14
CA PRO A 23 11.48 17.28 0.93
C PRO A 23 12.57 16.64 1.80
N TRP A 24 12.37 15.41 2.24
CA TRP A 24 13.34 14.67 3.07
C TRP A 24 14.38 13.89 2.29
N HIS A 25 14.32 13.89 0.94
CA HIS A 25 15.34 13.28 0.10
C HIS A 25 16.55 14.20 -0.10
N ASN A 26 17.73 13.59 -0.17
CA ASN A 26 18.96 14.31 -0.46
C ASN A 26 18.90 14.97 -1.84
N GLY A 27 19.29 16.24 -1.93
CA GLY A 27 19.25 16.98 -3.18
C GLY A 27 17.89 17.56 -3.54
N PHE A 28 16.90 17.48 -2.62
CA PHE A 28 15.62 18.17 -2.80
C PHE A 28 15.81 19.69 -2.76
N TYR A 29 15.14 20.35 -3.69
CA TYR A 29 14.98 21.81 -3.68
C TYR A 29 13.60 22.19 -4.21
N LEU A 30 13.08 23.31 -3.78
CA LEU A 30 11.85 23.92 -4.26
C LEU A 30 12.20 24.89 -5.38
N SER A 31 11.64 24.71 -6.57
CA SER A 31 11.93 25.53 -7.74
C SER A 31 10.91 26.65 -7.93
N VAL A 32 9.63 26.31 -7.98
CA VAL A 32 8.53 27.26 -8.20
C VAL A 32 7.41 26.99 -7.24
N VAL A 33 6.79 28.04 -6.72
CA VAL A 33 5.48 28.01 -6.08
C VAL A 33 4.55 28.91 -6.87
N SER A 34 3.38 28.44 -7.25
CA SER A 34 2.35 29.25 -7.89
C SER A 34 1.06 29.26 -7.10
N ILE A 35 0.45 30.40 -6.96
CA ILE A 35 -0.87 30.62 -6.35
C ILE A 35 -1.74 31.38 -7.32
N THR A 36 -2.89 30.80 -7.69
CA THR A 36 -3.82 31.42 -8.61
C THR A 36 -5.20 31.62 -7.97
N SER A 37 -5.83 32.74 -8.28
CA SER A 37 -7.19 33.01 -7.86
C SER A 37 -8.07 33.37 -9.08
N THR A 38 -9.26 33.86 -8.85
CA THR A 38 -10.13 34.38 -9.95
C THR A 38 -9.54 35.68 -10.56
N HIS A 39 -8.74 36.41 -9.78
CA HIS A 39 -8.29 37.76 -10.16
C HIS A 39 -6.77 37.89 -10.26
N THR A 40 -6.04 37.00 -9.62
CA THR A 40 -4.58 37.09 -9.50
C THR A 40 -3.90 35.79 -9.83
N LYS A 41 -2.70 35.90 -10.41
CA LYS A 41 -1.74 34.82 -10.56
C LYS A 41 -0.41 35.31 -10.04
N ARG A 42 0.18 34.62 -9.10
CA ARG A 42 1.51 34.93 -8.55
C ARG A 42 2.35 33.67 -8.54
N SER A 43 3.59 33.80 -8.94
CA SER A 43 4.58 32.73 -8.96
C SER A 43 5.89 33.21 -8.40
N TRP A 44 6.51 32.40 -7.53
CA TRP A 44 7.81 32.67 -6.91
C TRP A 44 8.79 31.64 -7.42
N LEU A 45 9.87 32.14 -8.01
CA LEU A 45 11.03 31.34 -8.43
C LEU A 45 12.03 31.32 -7.28
N LEU A 46 12.33 30.12 -6.75
CA LEU A 46 13.17 29.94 -5.56
C LEU A 46 14.54 29.39 -5.94
N THR A 47 14.60 28.23 -6.57
CA THR A 47 15.84 27.65 -7.06
C THR A 47 15.68 27.34 -8.55
N HIS A 48 16.38 28.09 -9.41
CA HIS A 48 16.26 27.95 -10.85
C HIS A 48 17.53 28.40 -11.57
N ASP A 49 18.07 27.60 -12.51
CA ASP A 49 19.36 27.88 -13.16
C ASP A 49 19.36 29.14 -14.02
N GLU A 50 18.23 29.50 -14.64
CA GLU A 50 18.10 30.76 -15.38
C GLU A 50 18.26 32.02 -14.50
N ASN A 51 18.04 31.91 -13.20
CA ASN A 51 18.19 33.02 -12.25
C ASN A 51 19.67 33.40 -12.03
N VAL A 52 20.61 32.60 -12.46
CA VAL A 52 22.03 32.93 -12.42
C VAL A 52 22.31 34.18 -13.26
N HIS A 53 21.46 34.50 -14.23
CA HIS A 53 21.59 35.64 -15.11
C HIS A 53 20.59 36.78 -14.85
N ASN A 54 19.56 36.57 -14.04
CA ASN A 54 18.56 37.58 -13.71
C ASN A 54 18.46 37.77 -12.18
N THR A 55 18.84 38.88 -11.69
CA THR A 55 19.05 39.38 -10.34
C THR A 55 17.83 39.42 -9.41
N ALA A 56 16.83 38.61 -9.58
CA ALA A 56 15.68 38.52 -8.69
C ALA A 56 15.72 37.26 -7.80
N TYR A 57 16.86 37.01 -7.14
CA TYR A 57 16.81 36.19 -5.93
C TYR A 57 16.07 37.00 -4.85
N LEU A 58 14.79 36.74 -4.70
CA LEU A 58 14.17 36.92 -3.40
C LEU A 58 14.99 36.10 -2.41
N ILE A 59 15.46 36.71 -1.33
CA ILE A 59 16.06 35.97 -0.22
C ILE A 59 15.03 34.89 0.11
N TYR A 60 15.45 33.64 0.22
CA TYR A 60 14.57 32.48 0.34
C TYR A 60 13.50 32.68 1.44
N ASP A 61 13.91 33.27 2.58
CA ASP A 61 13.05 33.61 3.69
C ASP A 61 11.99 34.67 3.34
N GLN A 62 12.34 35.68 2.50
CA GLN A 62 11.38 36.68 2.04
C GLN A 62 10.31 36.04 1.12
N ALA A 63 10.71 35.15 0.20
CA ALA A 63 9.76 34.43 -0.65
C ALA A 63 8.79 33.56 0.16
N ILE A 64 9.29 32.85 1.17
CA ILE A 64 8.46 32.03 2.08
C ILE A 64 7.45 32.91 2.82
N GLN A 65 7.86 34.08 3.31
CA GLN A 65 6.96 35.04 3.97
C GLN A 65 5.89 35.56 2.99
N GLU A 66 6.28 35.94 1.78
CA GLU A 66 5.33 36.44 0.76
C GLU A 66 4.33 35.36 0.33
N ILE A 67 4.77 34.11 0.22
CA ILE A 67 3.89 32.97 -0.09
C ILE A 67 2.88 32.78 1.05
N GLN A 68 3.32 32.86 2.33
CA GLN A 68 2.42 32.77 3.47
C GLN A 68 1.39 33.90 3.48
N GLU A 69 1.82 35.14 3.26
CA GLU A 69 0.94 36.33 3.20
C GLU A 69 -0.07 36.23 2.04
N GLU A 70 0.34 35.65 0.90
CA GLU A 70 -0.58 35.43 -0.22
C GLU A 70 -1.61 34.34 0.10
N LEU A 71 -1.17 33.20 0.66
CA LEU A 71 -2.07 32.12 1.07
C LEU A 71 -3.09 32.58 2.11
N ASP A 72 -2.66 33.39 3.10
CA ASP A 72 -3.50 33.87 4.20
C ASP A 72 -4.69 34.72 3.71
N LYS A 73 -4.70 35.19 2.47
CA LYS A 73 -5.85 35.86 1.84
C LYS A 73 -7.00 34.96 1.50
N PHE A 74 -6.78 33.63 1.49
CA PHE A 74 -7.76 32.65 1.00
C PHE A 74 -8.24 31.72 2.12
N GLU A 75 -9.50 31.33 2.09
CA GLU A 75 -10.09 30.36 3.02
C GLU A 75 -9.83 28.92 2.58
N VAL A 76 -9.78 28.69 1.26
CA VAL A 76 -9.70 27.35 0.66
C VAL A 76 -8.49 27.27 -0.26
N ILE A 77 -7.66 26.24 -0.06
CA ILE A 77 -6.54 25.89 -0.95
C ILE A 77 -6.98 24.68 -1.78
N CYS A 78 -6.97 24.85 -3.11
CA CYS A 78 -7.29 23.80 -4.09
C CYS A 78 -6.02 23.33 -4.81
N GLY A 79 -5.88 22.05 -5.04
CA GLY A 79 -4.77 21.50 -5.83
C GLY A 79 -5.08 20.06 -6.30
N HIS A 80 -4.21 19.53 -7.12
CA HIS A 80 -4.30 18.14 -7.57
C HIS A 80 -3.17 17.33 -6.95
N ASN A 81 -3.48 16.22 -6.25
CA ASN A 81 -2.53 15.53 -5.36
C ASN A 81 -1.94 16.46 -4.28
N LEU A 82 -2.76 17.38 -3.82
CA LEU A 82 -2.43 18.54 -2.96
C LEU A 82 -1.58 18.19 -1.71
N LYS A 83 -1.62 16.95 -1.23
CA LYS A 83 -0.79 16.53 -0.09
C LYS A 83 0.71 16.68 -0.37
N HIS A 84 1.14 16.47 -1.63
CA HIS A 84 2.53 16.69 -2.02
C HIS A 84 2.93 18.16 -1.82
N ASP A 85 2.12 19.08 -2.32
CA ASP A 85 2.35 20.53 -2.22
C ASP A 85 2.37 20.99 -0.77
N ILE A 86 1.44 20.50 0.04
CA ILE A 86 1.38 20.77 1.47
C ILE A 86 2.60 20.25 2.21
N ASN A 87 3.10 19.06 1.87
CA ASN A 87 4.33 18.53 2.44
C ASN A 87 5.52 19.43 2.17
N VAL A 88 5.64 19.94 0.95
CA VAL A 88 6.69 20.87 0.56
C VAL A 88 6.56 22.19 1.33
N LEU A 89 5.39 22.80 1.33
CA LEU A 89 5.16 24.07 2.02
C LEU A 89 5.45 23.96 3.53
N LYS A 90 4.93 22.95 4.20
CA LYS A 90 5.19 22.74 5.63
C LYS A 90 6.66 22.47 5.93
N TYR A 91 7.38 21.77 5.07
CA TYR A 91 8.82 21.52 5.22
C TYR A 91 9.61 22.86 5.24
N TYR A 92 9.16 23.85 4.47
CA TYR A 92 9.72 25.20 4.45
C TYR A 92 9.09 26.15 5.48
N GLY A 93 8.27 25.65 6.41
CA GLY A 93 7.72 26.42 7.52
C GLY A 93 6.43 27.18 7.21
N ILE A 94 5.82 26.99 6.06
CA ILE A 94 4.55 27.62 5.69
C ILE A 94 3.40 26.91 6.42
N ASP A 95 2.60 27.67 7.17
CA ASP A 95 1.43 27.17 7.92
C ASP A 95 0.17 27.13 7.05
N VAL A 96 -0.28 25.94 6.74
CA VAL A 96 -1.54 25.70 6.00
C VAL A 96 -2.71 25.33 6.92
N SER A 97 -2.51 25.29 8.24
CA SER A 97 -3.49 24.75 9.20
C SER A 97 -4.78 25.57 9.34
N LYS A 98 -4.74 26.84 8.95
CA LYS A 98 -5.90 27.76 8.95
C LYS A 98 -6.85 27.50 7.78
N HIS A 99 -6.37 26.84 6.72
CA HIS A 99 -7.08 26.75 5.46
C HIS A 99 -7.87 25.45 5.36
N LYS A 100 -9.00 25.51 4.66
CA LYS A 100 -9.70 24.33 4.19
C LYS A 100 -9.01 23.82 2.92
N LEU A 101 -8.82 22.53 2.84
CA LEU A 101 -8.14 21.92 1.72
C LEU A 101 -9.14 21.32 0.72
N HIS A 102 -8.84 21.36 -0.56
CA HIS A 102 -9.57 20.66 -1.60
C HIS A 102 -8.62 19.97 -2.57
N CYS A 103 -8.39 18.68 -2.37
CA CYS A 103 -7.65 17.85 -3.31
C CYS A 103 -8.60 17.28 -4.37
N THR A 104 -8.45 17.73 -5.62
CA THR A 104 -9.30 17.29 -6.73
C THR A 104 -9.17 15.82 -7.05
N MET A 105 -7.99 15.22 -6.80
CA MET A 105 -7.75 13.79 -6.95
C MET A 105 -8.59 12.96 -5.95
N VAL A 106 -8.57 13.33 -4.66
CA VAL A 106 -9.38 12.65 -3.63
C VAL A 106 -10.87 12.88 -3.85
N ALA A 107 -11.26 14.10 -4.22
CA ALA A 107 -12.65 14.43 -4.55
C ALA A 107 -13.17 13.54 -5.71
N GLU A 108 -12.40 13.42 -6.80
CA GLU A 108 -12.79 12.62 -7.95
C GLU A 108 -12.89 11.13 -7.61
N TYR A 109 -11.93 10.63 -6.82
CA TYR A 109 -11.99 9.25 -6.33
C TYR A 109 -13.29 8.98 -5.52
N LEU A 110 -13.76 9.92 -4.70
CA LEU A 110 -15.02 9.76 -3.97
C LEU A 110 -16.24 9.83 -4.91
N ILE A 111 -16.23 10.73 -5.90
CA ILE A 111 -17.35 10.97 -6.83
C ILE A 111 -17.50 9.81 -7.84
N LYS A 112 -16.41 9.29 -8.36
CA LYS A 112 -16.42 8.30 -9.45
C LYS A 112 -16.09 6.88 -9.01
N GLY A 113 -15.52 6.70 -7.83
CA GLY A 113 -14.98 5.43 -7.38
C GLY A 113 -13.62 5.11 -7.99
N HIS A 114 -13.08 3.96 -7.61
CA HIS A 114 -11.70 3.53 -7.92
C HIS A 114 -11.43 3.24 -9.42
N GLU A 115 -12.44 2.90 -10.19
CA GLU A 115 -12.24 2.42 -11.58
C GLU A 115 -11.95 3.54 -12.59
N GLN A 116 -12.12 4.79 -12.20
CA GLN A 116 -11.91 5.93 -13.08
C GLN A 116 -10.49 6.50 -12.90
N ALA A 117 -9.87 6.84 -14.02
CA ALA A 117 -8.62 7.60 -13.99
C ALA A 117 -8.85 8.96 -13.30
N ILE A 118 -7.93 9.28 -12.40
CA ILE A 118 -7.99 10.46 -11.52
C ILE A 118 -6.80 11.42 -11.70
N ASP A 119 -6.00 11.25 -12.75
CA ASP A 119 -4.94 12.18 -13.10
C ASP A 119 -5.49 13.52 -13.61
N LEU A 120 -4.70 14.59 -13.50
CA LEU A 120 -5.15 15.95 -13.78
C LEU A 120 -5.62 16.15 -15.23
N ASN A 121 -4.96 15.55 -16.21
CA ASN A 121 -5.34 15.67 -17.62
C ASN A 121 -6.69 15.02 -17.89
N THR A 122 -6.94 13.85 -17.31
CA THR A 122 -8.23 13.17 -17.37
C THR A 122 -9.33 14.00 -16.71
N LEU A 123 -9.04 14.63 -15.55
CA LEU A 123 -9.98 15.52 -14.89
C LEU A 123 -10.25 16.76 -15.73
N ALA A 124 -9.21 17.42 -16.26
CA ALA A 124 -9.35 18.57 -17.13
C ALA A 124 -10.30 18.27 -18.29
N THR A 125 -10.04 17.19 -19.03
CA THR A 125 -10.93 16.75 -20.13
C THR A 125 -12.36 16.49 -19.67
N ARG A 126 -12.54 15.80 -18.54
CA ARG A 126 -13.88 15.44 -18.00
C ARG A 126 -14.70 16.66 -17.58
N TYR A 127 -14.05 17.70 -17.10
CA TYR A 127 -14.71 18.92 -16.65
C TYR A 127 -14.69 20.04 -17.68
N GLY A 128 -14.25 19.78 -18.92
CA GLY A 128 -14.22 20.76 -20.00
C GLY A 128 -13.14 21.84 -19.84
N GLU A 129 -12.07 21.52 -19.13
CA GLU A 129 -10.92 22.38 -18.91
C GLU A 129 -9.78 22.08 -19.89
N THR A 130 -8.82 23.00 -20.01
CA THR A 130 -7.64 22.81 -20.84
C THR A 130 -6.71 21.74 -20.28
N VAL A 131 -6.20 20.90 -21.16
CA VAL A 131 -5.20 19.89 -20.81
C VAL A 131 -3.80 20.52 -20.82
N LYS A 132 -2.95 20.11 -19.88
CA LYS A 132 -1.60 20.65 -19.76
C LYS A 132 -0.68 20.24 -20.92
N ASP A 133 0.34 21.07 -21.12
CA ASP A 133 1.37 20.85 -22.14
C ASP A 133 2.32 19.70 -21.74
N ASP A 134 2.56 18.77 -22.66
CA ASP A 134 3.44 17.63 -22.44
C ASP A 134 4.94 17.96 -22.56
N ARG A 135 5.32 19.20 -22.92
CA ARG A 135 6.73 19.60 -23.12
C ARG A 135 7.58 19.37 -21.88
N ILE A 136 7.10 19.76 -20.69
CA ILE A 136 7.82 19.59 -19.44
C ILE A 136 8.04 18.10 -19.13
N LYS A 137 7.03 17.28 -19.32
CA LYS A 137 7.16 15.82 -19.14
C LYS A 137 8.24 15.22 -20.05
N LYS A 138 8.32 15.68 -21.29
CA LYS A 138 9.38 15.26 -22.24
C LYS A 138 10.76 15.73 -21.80
N MET A 139 10.88 16.95 -21.26
CA MET A 139 12.14 17.48 -20.72
C MET A 139 12.62 16.65 -19.54
N TRP A 140 11.75 16.33 -18.56
CA TRP A 140 12.09 15.42 -17.47
C TRP A 140 12.49 14.02 -17.94
N GLN A 141 11.78 13.46 -18.93
CA GLN A 141 12.14 12.16 -19.53
C GLN A 141 13.49 12.20 -20.25
N GLY A 142 13.87 13.35 -20.78
CA GLY A 142 15.19 13.61 -21.39
C GLY A 142 16.31 13.83 -20.38
N GLY A 143 16.01 13.76 -19.05
CA GLY A 143 17.00 13.92 -17.98
C GLY A 143 17.23 15.36 -17.51
N MET A 144 16.45 16.34 -18.00
CA MET A 144 16.49 17.73 -17.53
C MET A 144 15.81 17.83 -16.17
N ASP A 145 16.46 18.45 -15.20
CA ASP A 145 15.82 18.68 -13.89
C ASP A 145 14.95 19.95 -13.92
N THR A 146 14.06 20.10 -12.94
CA THR A 146 13.07 21.19 -12.91
C THR A 146 13.72 22.57 -12.95
N ALA A 147 14.81 22.78 -12.20
CA ALA A 147 15.54 24.05 -12.19
C ALA A 147 16.19 24.43 -13.54
N GLN A 148 16.32 23.47 -14.46
CA GLN A 148 16.92 23.67 -15.80
C GLN A 148 15.87 23.98 -16.87
N ILE A 149 14.58 23.85 -16.54
CA ILE A 149 13.51 24.12 -17.49
C ILE A 149 13.32 25.63 -17.65
N PRO A 150 13.26 26.17 -18.88
CA PRO A 150 13.05 27.61 -19.10
C PRO A 150 11.84 28.16 -18.33
N THR A 151 11.99 29.29 -17.62
CA THR A 151 10.93 29.92 -16.81
C THR A 151 9.70 30.26 -17.64
N SER A 152 9.90 30.64 -18.91
CA SER A 152 8.82 30.90 -19.86
C SER A 152 7.94 29.66 -20.17
N ILE A 153 8.41 28.47 -19.83
CA ILE A 153 7.65 27.19 -19.96
C ILE A 153 7.18 26.72 -18.60
N LEU A 154 8.04 26.78 -17.56
CA LEU A 154 7.78 26.23 -16.24
C LEU A 154 6.71 27.01 -15.48
N VAL A 155 6.78 28.36 -15.46
CA VAL A 155 5.82 29.20 -14.73
C VAL A 155 4.40 29.04 -15.29
N PRO A 156 4.13 29.19 -16.60
CA PRO A 156 2.78 28.96 -17.14
C PRO A 156 2.25 27.55 -16.89
N TYR A 157 3.13 26.55 -16.83
CA TYR A 157 2.75 25.18 -16.52
C TYR A 157 2.29 25.05 -15.07
N CYS A 158 3.06 25.59 -14.09
CA CYS A 158 2.70 25.57 -12.68
C CYS A 158 1.40 26.37 -12.42
N GLU A 159 1.24 27.55 -13.06
CA GLU A 159 0.00 28.33 -13.00
C GLU A 159 -1.21 27.59 -13.57
N HIS A 160 -1.02 26.82 -14.63
CA HIS A 160 -2.07 25.99 -15.20
C HIS A 160 -2.46 24.86 -14.23
N ASP A 161 -1.47 24.21 -13.57
CA ASP A 161 -1.70 23.14 -12.60
C ASP A 161 -2.29 23.67 -11.28
N CYS A 162 -2.27 25.00 -11.02
CA CYS A 162 -3.06 25.68 -9.99
C CYS A 162 -4.50 25.95 -10.44
N ASP A 163 -4.67 26.52 -11.63
CA ASP A 163 -5.93 27.11 -12.10
C ASP A 163 -6.99 26.05 -12.43
N VAL A 164 -6.57 24.96 -13.10
CA VAL A 164 -7.47 23.86 -13.45
C VAL A 164 -8.07 23.18 -12.20
N PRO A 165 -7.29 22.76 -11.20
CA PRO A 165 -7.84 22.19 -9.97
C PRO A 165 -8.82 23.15 -9.25
N ARG A 166 -8.51 24.45 -9.21
CA ARG A 166 -9.39 25.45 -8.58
C ARG A 166 -10.78 25.51 -9.27
N ARG A 167 -10.82 25.49 -10.61
CA ARG A 167 -12.08 25.47 -11.36
C ARG A 167 -12.84 24.15 -11.22
N VAL A 168 -12.12 23.03 -11.31
CA VAL A 168 -12.67 21.67 -11.13
C VAL A 168 -13.25 21.51 -9.71
N ALA A 169 -12.54 22.00 -8.68
CA ALA A 169 -12.97 21.93 -7.28
C ALA A 169 -14.36 22.51 -7.05
N LYS A 170 -14.70 23.61 -7.69
CA LYS A 170 -16.03 24.23 -7.60
C LYS A 170 -17.15 23.30 -8.08
N THR A 171 -16.93 22.58 -9.17
CA THR A 171 -17.91 21.63 -9.75
C THR A 171 -17.99 20.35 -8.91
N GLN A 172 -16.83 19.83 -8.46
CA GLN A 172 -16.78 18.67 -7.57
C GLN A 172 -17.48 18.95 -6.23
N TYR A 173 -17.29 20.11 -5.64
CA TYR A 173 -17.97 20.53 -4.41
C TYR A 173 -19.48 20.51 -4.55
N LYS A 174 -20.02 21.10 -5.64
CA LYS A 174 -21.45 21.07 -5.93
C LYS A 174 -21.98 19.64 -6.10
N THR A 175 -21.22 18.78 -6.79
CA THR A 175 -21.56 17.38 -6.98
C THR A 175 -21.62 16.63 -5.65
N MET A 176 -20.58 16.75 -4.81
CA MET A 176 -20.51 16.11 -3.49
C MET A 176 -21.61 16.59 -2.54
N MET A 177 -21.98 17.86 -2.62
CA MET A 177 -23.11 18.40 -1.85
C MET A 177 -24.43 17.74 -2.25
N LYS A 178 -24.68 17.60 -3.56
CA LYS A 178 -25.91 16.96 -4.09
C LYS A 178 -25.98 15.46 -3.81
N THR A 179 -24.83 14.78 -3.77
CA THR A 179 -24.76 13.33 -3.58
C THR A 179 -24.53 12.91 -2.13
N GLY A 180 -24.49 13.86 -1.17
CA GLY A 180 -24.29 13.56 0.26
C GLY A 180 -22.84 13.18 0.64
N MET A 181 -21.87 13.36 -0.25
CA MET A 181 -20.46 12.97 -0.02
C MET A 181 -19.64 14.03 0.72
N LEU A 182 -20.16 15.25 0.86
CA LEU A 182 -19.39 16.41 1.35
C LEU A 182 -18.86 16.21 2.78
N LYS A 183 -19.65 15.57 3.64
CA LYS A 183 -19.24 15.28 5.03
C LYS A 183 -18.01 14.36 5.07
N LEU A 184 -18.04 13.29 4.27
CA LEU A 184 -16.91 12.37 4.13
C LEU A 184 -15.69 13.08 3.55
N PHE A 185 -15.89 13.87 2.48
CA PHE A 185 -14.81 14.63 1.86
C PHE A 185 -14.09 15.57 2.85
N ASN A 186 -14.84 16.29 3.68
CA ASN A 186 -14.25 17.19 4.68
C ASN A 186 -13.35 16.43 5.67
N ILE A 187 -13.80 15.27 6.16
CA ILE A 187 -12.97 14.43 7.04
C ILE A 187 -11.73 13.91 6.31
N GLN A 188 -11.86 13.52 5.04
CA GLN A 188 -10.71 13.08 4.24
C GLN A 188 -9.69 14.20 4.00
N MET A 189 -10.13 15.44 3.88
CA MET A 189 -9.21 16.59 3.76
C MET A 189 -8.48 16.88 5.07
N GLU A 190 -9.18 16.88 6.21
CA GLU A 190 -8.52 17.01 7.51
C GLU A 190 -7.57 15.82 7.80
N PHE A 191 -7.95 14.63 7.38
CA PHE A 191 -7.07 13.45 7.49
C PHE A 191 -5.85 13.56 6.57
N MET A 192 -5.99 14.16 5.38
CA MET A 192 -4.86 14.45 4.50
C MET A 192 -3.82 15.35 5.19
N ASP A 193 -4.28 16.35 5.94
CA ASP A 193 -3.39 17.19 6.73
C ASP A 193 -2.73 16.43 7.90
N CYS A 194 -3.43 15.47 8.54
CA CYS A 194 -2.83 14.56 9.51
C CYS A 194 -1.75 13.68 8.87
N LEU A 195 -2.02 13.13 7.68
CA LEU A 195 -1.08 12.29 6.94
C LEU A 195 0.16 13.08 6.51
N SER A 196 -0.02 14.33 6.10
CA SER A 196 1.09 15.27 5.81
C SER A 196 2.01 15.43 7.02
N ASP A 197 1.45 15.66 8.22
CA ASP A 197 2.26 15.74 9.44
C ASP A 197 3.02 14.42 9.71
N MET A 198 2.38 13.25 9.54
CA MET A 198 3.04 11.94 9.71
C MET A 198 4.16 11.72 8.70
N GLU A 199 3.95 12.11 7.44
CA GLU A 199 4.93 11.96 6.37
C GLU A 199 6.17 12.83 6.62
N ILE A 200 5.99 14.10 7.00
CA ILE A 200 7.09 15.03 7.31
C ILE A 200 7.82 14.59 8.58
N THR A 201 7.06 14.16 9.59
CA THR A 201 7.61 13.69 10.86
C THR A 201 8.46 12.45 10.65
N GLY A 202 8.00 11.47 9.88
CA GLY A 202 8.64 10.17 9.72
C GLY A 202 8.78 9.41 11.05
N PHE A 203 9.30 8.20 10.98
CA PHE A 203 9.64 7.39 12.16
C PHE A 203 11.13 7.14 12.22
N LYS A 204 11.69 7.20 13.43
CA LYS A 204 13.13 6.99 13.65
C LYS A 204 13.51 5.53 13.50
N TRP A 205 14.60 5.29 12.81
CA TRP A 205 15.07 3.96 12.46
C TRP A 205 16.45 3.66 13.07
N ASP A 206 16.57 2.51 13.70
CA ASP A 206 17.84 2.01 14.27
C ASP A 206 18.59 1.18 13.22
N ASN A 207 19.49 1.84 12.48
CA ASN A 207 20.36 1.18 11.50
C ASN A 207 21.26 0.11 12.12
N ASN A 208 21.82 0.37 13.30
CA ASN A 208 22.73 -0.57 13.95
C ASN A 208 22.02 -1.88 14.31
N ASN A 209 20.80 -1.81 14.81
CA ASN A 209 19.99 -2.99 15.09
C ASN A 209 19.54 -3.68 13.79
N ALA A 210 19.20 -2.92 12.76
CA ALA A 210 18.85 -3.47 11.45
C ALA A 210 20.01 -4.28 10.85
N ASP A 211 21.23 -3.76 10.86
CA ASP A 211 22.43 -4.44 10.36
C ASP A 211 22.71 -5.74 11.12
N LYS A 212 22.63 -5.71 12.46
CA LYS A 212 22.77 -6.93 13.30
C LYS A 212 21.70 -7.99 12.94
N ILE A 213 20.48 -7.56 12.70
CA ILE A 213 19.39 -8.47 12.29
C ILE A 213 19.68 -9.03 10.90
N ILE A 214 20.05 -8.20 9.94
CA ILE A 214 20.38 -8.60 8.57
C ILE A 214 21.52 -9.63 8.58
N GLU A 215 22.61 -9.35 9.30
CA GLU A 215 23.76 -10.26 9.41
C GLU A 215 23.34 -11.62 10.00
N ARG A 216 22.63 -11.60 11.13
CA ARG A 216 22.16 -12.83 11.80
C ARG A 216 21.24 -13.65 10.90
N TYR A 217 20.27 -13.00 10.22
CA TYR A 217 19.33 -13.70 9.36
C TYR A 217 19.97 -14.20 8.06
N THR A 218 20.97 -13.49 7.54
CA THR A 218 21.78 -13.94 6.39
C THR A 218 22.56 -15.21 6.75
N LYS A 219 23.31 -15.20 7.87
CA LYS A 219 24.01 -16.40 8.36
C LYS A 219 23.06 -17.59 8.57
N TYR A 220 21.87 -17.32 9.13
CA TYR A 220 20.86 -18.36 9.36
C TYR A 220 20.28 -18.92 8.05
N ARG A 221 20.05 -18.08 7.06
CA ARG A 221 19.63 -18.49 5.72
C ARG A 221 20.68 -19.41 5.09
N ASP A 222 21.93 -18.98 5.10
CA ASP A 222 23.04 -19.71 4.45
C ASP A 222 23.26 -21.11 5.07
N ILE A 223 23.11 -21.22 6.40
CA ILE A 223 23.15 -22.51 7.10
C ILE A 223 21.99 -23.42 6.68
N LEU A 224 20.78 -22.88 6.61
CA LEU A 224 19.61 -23.67 6.24
C LEU A 224 19.61 -24.08 4.75
N GLU A 225 20.09 -23.21 3.86
CA GLU A 225 20.26 -23.51 2.44
C GLU A 225 21.30 -24.62 2.22
N ARG A 226 22.44 -24.55 2.91
CA ARG A 226 23.47 -25.62 2.88
C ARG A 226 22.87 -26.93 3.34
N LYS A 227 22.16 -26.94 4.49
CA LYS A 227 21.53 -28.14 5.01
C LYS A 227 20.49 -28.75 4.03
N LEU A 228 19.77 -27.94 3.26
CA LEU A 228 18.89 -28.43 2.21
C LEU A 228 19.68 -29.06 1.06
N LYS A 229 20.77 -28.44 0.61
CA LYS A 229 21.65 -28.98 -0.42
C LYS A 229 22.24 -30.31 -0.03
N ASP A 230 22.69 -30.44 1.23
CA ASP A 230 23.18 -31.71 1.79
C ASP A 230 22.10 -32.81 1.77
N ILE A 231 20.84 -32.47 2.17
CA ILE A 231 19.73 -33.43 2.15
C ILE A 231 19.37 -33.84 0.73
N PHE A 232 19.44 -32.94 -0.23
CA PHE A 232 19.16 -33.21 -1.64
C PHE A 232 20.34 -33.88 -2.35
N GLY A 233 21.54 -33.88 -1.73
CA GLY A 233 22.77 -34.46 -2.31
C GLY A 233 23.29 -33.68 -3.53
N ARG A 234 22.97 -32.37 -3.65
CA ARG A 234 23.34 -31.54 -4.81
C ARG A 234 23.58 -30.09 -4.42
N ASP A 235 24.73 -29.56 -4.82
CA ASP A 235 25.11 -28.15 -4.55
C ASP A 235 24.57 -27.17 -5.59
N ASP A 236 24.20 -27.65 -6.78
CA ASP A 236 23.77 -26.83 -7.91
C ASP A 236 22.29 -26.41 -7.85
N ILE A 237 21.57 -26.77 -6.79
CA ILE A 237 20.16 -26.42 -6.60
C ILE A 237 20.01 -24.95 -6.22
N ASN A 238 19.17 -24.24 -6.93
CA ASN A 238 18.73 -22.91 -6.56
C ASN A 238 17.53 -22.96 -5.60
N ILE A 239 17.81 -22.81 -4.29
CA ILE A 239 16.77 -22.86 -3.24
C ILE A 239 15.74 -21.71 -3.37
N ALA A 240 16.07 -20.63 -4.07
CA ALA A 240 15.14 -19.53 -4.37
C ALA A 240 14.22 -19.83 -5.58
N SER A 241 14.54 -20.87 -6.37
CA SER A 241 13.74 -21.30 -7.52
C SER A 241 12.62 -22.22 -7.12
N ASN A 242 11.36 -21.83 -7.35
CA ASN A 242 10.21 -22.71 -7.12
C ASN A 242 10.23 -23.95 -8.03
N ASP A 243 10.81 -23.84 -9.23
CA ASP A 243 10.90 -24.94 -10.20
C ASP A 243 11.92 -25.98 -9.68
N ASP A 244 13.10 -25.54 -9.21
CA ASP A 244 14.09 -26.42 -8.58
C ASP A 244 13.53 -27.11 -7.34
N LEU A 245 12.87 -26.34 -6.46
CA LEU A 245 12.23 -26.90 -5.27
C LEU A 245 11.11 -27.89 -5.61
N SER A 246 10.35 -27.66 -6.69
CA SER A 246 9.35 -28.61 -7.17
C SER A 246 9.99 -29.96 -7.53
N ALA A 247 11.06 -29.93 -8.32
CA ALA A 247 11.79 -31.13 -8.69
C ALA A 247 12.39 -31.84 -7.46
N CYS A 248 12.98 -31.09 -6.52
CA CYS A 248 13.56 -31.65 -5.30
C CYS A 248 12.54 -32.30 -4.36
N LEU A 249 11.33 -31.75 -4.25
CA LEU A 249 10.29 -32.27 -3.36
C LEU A 249 9.52 -33.46 -3.98
N TYR A 250 9.11 -33.29 -5.23
CA TYR A 250 8.14 -34.15 -5.87
C TYR A 250 8.74 -35.10 -6.92
N GLY A 251 9.99 -34.85 -7.33
CA GLY A 251 10.61 -35.43 -8.51
C GLY A 251 10.30 -34.62 -9.78
N GLY A 252 11.08 -34.80 -10.80
CA GLY A 252 10.93 -34.13 -12.09
C GLY A 252 12.22 -33.54 -12.64
N TYR A 253 12.14 -32.38 -13.26
CA TYR A 253 13.21 -31.85 -14.08
C TYR A 253 13.83 -30.56 -13.49
N LEU A 254 15.16 -30.54 -13.36
CA LEU A 254 15.94 -29.33 -13.06
C LEU A 254 16.35 -28.67 -14.38
N LYS A 255 15.88 -27.45 -14.59
CA LYS A 255 16.29 -26.64 -15.75
C LYS A 255 17.67 -26.07 -15.52
N ARG A 256 18.58 -26.29 -16.46
CA ARG A 256 19.93 -25.74 -16.48
C ARG A 256 20.17 -25.04 -17.81
N THR A 257 21.02 -24.03 -17.80
CA THR A 257 21.36 -23.24 -18.98
C THR A 257 22.85 -23.26 -19.18
N LYS A 258 23.28 -23.69 -20.36
CA LYS A 258 24.70 -23.65 -20.76
C LYS A 258 24.87 -22.72 -21.95
N LEU A 259 25.92 -21.91 -21.91
CA LEU A 259 26.36 -21.13 -23.06
C LEU A 259 26.99 -22.09 -24.07
N GLY A 260 26.34 -22.23 -25.20
CA GLY A 260 26.81 -23.14 -26.26
C GLY A 260 26.97 -22.44 -27.59
N PRO A 261 27.92 -22.85 -28.41
CA PRO A 261 28.11 -22.29 -29.72
C PRO A 261 26.96 -22.67 -30.66
N VAL A 262 26.52 -21.72 -31.45
CA VAL A 262 25.60 -21.96 -32.56
C VAL A 262 26.24 -21.41 -33.81
N ILE A 263 26.44 -22.25 -34.78
CA ILE A 263 26.97 -21.86 -36.10
C ILE A 263 25.79 -21.42 -36.97
N ARG A 264 25.78 -20.16 -37.38
CA ARG A 264 24.80 -19.66 -38.33
C ARG A 264 25.57 -19.25 -39.61
N LYS A 265 25.01 -19.58 -40.75
CA LYS A 265 25.52 -19.07 -42.04
C LYS A 265 24.95 -17.66 -42.25
N LYS A 266 25.80 -16.73 -42.57
CA LYS A 266 25.42 -15.35 -42.90
C LYS A 266 26.17 -14.87 -44.12
N ASN A 267 25.47 -14.15 -45.00
CA ASN A 267 26.12 -13.43 -46.08
C ASN A 267 26.78 -12.17 -45.50
N ILE A 268 28.09 -12.09 -45.63
CA ILE A 268 28.88 -10.95 -45.16
C ILE A 268 29.42 -10.20 -46.37
N ARG A 269 29.35 -8.89 -46.33
CA ARG A 269 29.98 -8.00 -47.31
C ARG A 269 31.21 -7.37 -46.68
N THR A 270 32.36 -7.54 -47.33
CA THR A 270 33.58 -6.87 -46.90
C THR A 270 34.09 -5.95 -48.03
N GLN A 271 34.67 -4.82 -47.64
CA GLN A 271 35.39 -3.96 -48.58
C GLN A 271 36.80 -4.51 -48.73
N MET A 272 37.18 -4.78 -49.98
CA MET A 272 38.54 -5.23 -50.29
C MET A 272 39.24 -4.20 -51.17
N PRO A 273 40.46 -3.83 -50.82
CA PRO A 273 41.24 -2.94 -51.65
C PRO A 273 41.63 -3.66 -52.96
N TYR A 274 41.61 -2.94 -54.06
CA TYR A 274 42.14 -3.39 -55.32
C TYR A 274 42.85 -2.23 -56.06
N LEU A 275 43.90 -2.56 -56.85
CA LEU A 275 44.62 -1.58 -57.64
C LEU A 275 43.79 -1.24 -58.87
N PHE A 276 43.49 0.02 -59.04
CA PHE A 276 42.81 0.55 -60.25
C PHE A 276 43.72 1.43 -61.00
N THR A 277 43.96 1.11 -62.29
CA THR A 277 44.78 1.92 -63.17
C THR A 277 43.89 2.76 -64.07
N TYR A 278 44.06 4.06 -64.01
CA TYR A 278 43.38 5.00 -64.88
C TYR A 278 43.98 4.99 -66.35
N LYS A 279 43.19 5.43 -67.32
CA LYS A 279 43.61 5.50 -68.72
C LYS A 279 44.88 6.33 -68.96
N ASN A 280 45.25 7.21 -68.05
CA ASN A 280 46.47 8.00 -68.08
C ASN A 280 47.69 7.34 -67.43
N GLY A 281 47.59 6.03 -67.10
CA GLY A 281 48.67 5.25 -66.51
C GLY A 281 48.82 5.41 -64.97
N LYS A 282 48.11 6.32 -64.35
CA LYS A 282 48.16 6.48 -62.89
C LYS A 282 47.37 5.35 -62.20
N THR A 283 47.92 4.86 -61.10
CA THR A 283 47.28 3.81 -60.26
C THR A 283 46.77 4.38 -58.93
N ALA A 284 45.68 3.89 -58.51
CA ALA A 284 45.09 4.19 -57.17
C ALA A 284 44.51 2.93 -56.54
N ILE A 285 44.60 2.83 -55.23
CA ILE A 285 43.93 1.78 -54.51
C ILE A 285 42.43 2.19 -54.31
N LYS A 286 41.55 1.40 -54.85
CA LYS A 286 40.08 1.55 -54.65
C LYS A 286 39.54 0.42 -53.85
N LEU A 287 38.40 0.62 -53.26
CA LEU A 287 37.68 -0.39 -52.48
C LEU A 287 36.53 -0.99 -53.32
N ARG A 288 36.39 -2.28 -53.35
CA ARG A 288 35.23 -2.97 -53.91
C ARG A 288 34.59 -3.86 -52.85
N TRP A 289 33.29 -4.01 -52.93
CA TRP A 289 32.55 -4.93 -52.07
C TRP A 289 32.76 -6.38 -52.60
N LYS A 290 33.12 -7.28 -51.69
CA LYS A 290 33.15 -8.72 -51.94
C LYS A 290 32.09 -9.38 -51.08
N ASP A 291 31.21 -10.11 -51.71
CA ASP A 291 30.16 -10.88 -51.02
C ASP A 291 30.75 -12.25 -50.65
N HIS A 292 30.66 -12.58 -49.38
CA HIS A 292 30.99 -13.88 -48.81
C HIS A 292 29.67 -14.57 -48.43
N ARG A 293 29.21 -15.46 -49.27
CA ARG A 293 27.99 -16.24 -49.04
C ARG A 293 28.26 -17.37 -48.03
N ASP A 294 27.26 -17.68 -47.25
CA ASP A 294 27.31 -18.81 -46.30
C ASP A 294 28.49 -18.79 -45.31
N THR A 295 29.03 -17.60 -45.00
CA THR A 295 30.12 -17.45 -44.03
C THR A 295 29.65 -17.94 -42.66
N PRO A 296 30.32 -18.94 -42.05
CA PRO A 296 29.95 -19.42 -40.72
C PRO A 296 30.28 -18.38 -39.69
N ILE A 297 29.28 -18.01 -38.89
CA ILE A 297 29.45 -17.14 -37.72
C ILE A 297 29.14 -17.96 -36.49
N ILE A 298 30.07 -18.04 -35.58
CA ILE A 298 29.84 -18.67 -34.27
C ILE A 298 29.25 -17.65 -33.34
N ARG A 299 28.04 -17.89 -32.88
CA ARG A 299 27.41 -17.14 -31.79
C ARG A 299 27.24 -18.07 -30.60
N TYR A 300 27.53 -17.55 -29.43
CA TYR A 300 27.24 -18.25 -28.20
C TYR A 300 25.81 -17.88 -27.76
N ILE A 301 24.97 -18.86 -27.59
CA ILE A 301 23.61 -18.67 -27.07
C ILE A 301 23.40 -19.58 -25.87
N ASN A 302 22.57 -19.12 -24.97
CA ASN A 302 22.13 -19.95 -23.85
C ASN A 302 21.22 -21.06 -24.36
N LYS A 303 21.61 -22.31 -24.12
CA LYS A 303 20.81 -23.50 -24.40
C LYS A 303 20.33 -24.11 -23.10
N ASP A 304 19.03 -24.36 -23.02
CA ASP A 304 18.42 -25.04 -21.89
C ASP A 304 18.56 -26.54 -22.05
N TYR A 305 18.90 -27.22 -20.95
CA TYR A 305 18.83 -28.67 -20.82
C TYR A 305 18.17 -29.03 -19.47
N TYR A 306 17.71 -30.23 -19.31
CA TYR A 306 16.89 -30.67 -18.22
C TYR A 306 17.46 -31.95 -17.62
N ASP A 307 17.80 -31.91 -16.31
CA ASP A 307 18.24 -33.08 -15.55
C ASP A 307 17.04 -33.63 -14.82
N GLU A 308 16.71 -34.89 -15.03
CA GLU A 308 15.68 -35.57 -14.28
C GLU A 308 16.20 -36.02 -12.92
N ILE A 309 15.41 -35.79 -11.88
CA ILE A 309 15.74 -36.19 -10.51
C ILE A 309 14.53 -36.85 -9.83
N PRO A 310 14.78 -37.85 -8.95
CA PRO A 310 13.70 -38.59 -8.29
C PRO A 310 12.98 -37.76 -7.21
N GLY A 311 13.59 -36.68 -6.74
CA GLY A 311 13.13 -35.88 -5.62
C GLY A 311 13.03 -36.67 -4.32
N LEU A 312 12.34 -36.08 -3.32
CA LEU A 312 12.11 -36.73 -2.01
C LEU A 312 10.88 -37.62 -1.97
N GLY A 313 10.18 -37.83 -3.08
CA GLY A 313 8.98 -38.66 -3.16
C GLY A 313 7.79 -38.15 -2.36
N ILE A 314 7.71 -36.85 -2.11
CA ILE A 314 6.52 -36.25 -1.51
C ILE A 314 5.41 -36.17 -2.58
N LYS A 315 4.20 -36.59 -2.23
CA LYS A 315 3.07 -36.46 -3.18
C LYS A 315 2.59 -35.00 -3.23
N PRO A 316 2.49 -34.38 -4.43
CA PRO A 316 1.98 -33.02 -4.56
C PRO A 316 0.49 -32.97 -4.22
N LEU A 317 0.00 -31.81 -3.79
CA LEU A 317 -1.42 -31.61 -3.55
C LEU A 317 -2.21 -31.61 -4.88
N PRO A 318 -3.46 -32.10 -4.90
CA PRO A 318 -4.33 -31.99 -6.07
C PRO A 318 -4.42 -30.53 -6.55
N LYS A 319 -4.36 -30.31 -7.87
CA LYS A 319 -4.45 -28.98 -8.49
C LYS A 319 -3.36 -27.97 -8.06
N SER A 320 -2.21 -28.47 -7.61
CA SER A 320 -1.07 -27.60 -7.22
C SER A 320 -0.09 -27.32 -8.38
N HIS A 321 -0.42 -27.66 -9.62
CA HIS A 321 0.40 -27.34 -10.80
C HIS A 321 0.64 -25.84 -10.92
N THR A 322 1.84 -25.47 -11.39
CA THR A 322 2.16 -24.09 -11.76
C THR A 322 1.74 -23.79 -13.19
N ALA A 323 1.71 -22.52 -13.58
CA ALA A 323 1.41 -22.12 -14.96
C ALA A 323 2.44 -22.61 -16.00
N LYS A 324 3.66 -22.96 -15.55
CA LYS A 324 4.75 -23.51 -16.39
C LYS A 324 4.69 -25.02 -16.53
N SER A 325 3.79 -25.70 -15.81
CA SER A 325 3.66 -27.15 -15.81
C SER A 325 3.14 -27.64 -17.15
N THR A 326 3.79 -28.65 -17.72
CA THR A 326 3.32 -29.40 -18.88
C THR A 326 3.10 -30.86 -18.50
N GLU A 327 2.44 -31.67 -19.34
CA GLU A 327 2.29 -33.11 -19.10
C GLU A 327 3.65 -33.84 -19.05
N GLU A 328 4.58 -33.45 -19.92
CA GLU A 328 5.93 -34.00 -19.97
C GLU A 328 6.83 -33.55 -18.82
N ARG A 329 6.63 -32.32 -18.33
CA ARG A 329 7.43 -31.68 -17.28
C ARG A 329 6.54 -31.02 -16.26
N PRO A 330 6.03 -31.76 -15.29
CA PRO A 330 5.16 -31.21 -14.26
C PRO A 330 5.95 -30.39 -13.23
N TYR A 331 5.48 -29.18 -12.95
CA TYR A 331 5.96 -28.33 -11.86
C TYR A 331 4.82 -28.00 -10.89
N TYR A 332 5.10 -28.14 -9.60
CA TYR A 332 4.11 -27.94 -8.55
C TYR A 332 4.47 -26.77 -7.66
N LYS A 333 3.47 -26.18 -7.05
CA LYS A 333 3.66 -25.06 -6.11
C LYS A 333 4.41 -25.52 -4.86
N THR A 334 5.38 -24.69 -4.43
CA THR A 334 6.22 -24.93 -3.24
C THR A 334 6.13 -23.78 -2.25
N ASN A 335 5.08 -22.97 -2.32
CA ASN A 335 4.91 -21.78 -1.49
C ASN A 335 4.36 -22.12 -0.08
N LYS A 336 4.32 -21.08 0.78
CA LYS A 336 3.84 -21.18 2.17
C LYS A 336 2.39 -21.67 2.30
N ASP A 337 1.59 -21.63 1.22
CA ASP A 337 0.19 -22.07 1.23
C ASP A 337 0.05 -23.57 0.92
N VAL A 338 1.07 -24.17 0.32
CA VAL A 338 1.12 -25.59 -0.05
C VAL A 338 1.95 -26.40 0.94
N LEU A 339 3.17 -25.93 1.26
CA LEU A 339 4.12 -26.68 2.09
C LEU A 339 3.56 -27.21 3.42
N PRO A 340 2.74 -26.45 4.22
CA PRO A 340 2.23 -26.95 5.49
C PRO A 340 1.21 -28.08 5.37
N HIS A 341 0.71 -28.34 4.15
CA HIS A 341 -0.35 -29.30 3.88
C HIS A 341 0.14 -30.57 3.19
N LEU A 342 1.44 -30.66 2.93
CA LEU A 342 2.06 -31.84 2.33
C LEU A 342 2.04 -33.01 3.33
N THR A 343 1.70 -34.20 2.84
CA THR A 343 1.77 -35.42 3.62
C THR A 343 3.21 -35.94 3.60
N CYS A 344 3.91 -35.77 4.73
CA CYS A 344 5.28 -36.22 4.91
C CYS A 344 5.33 -37.54 5.68
N THR A 345 5.83 -38.57 5.07
CA THR A 345 5.94 -39.93 5.64
C THR A 345 7.25 -40.11 6.43
N THR A 346 8.36 -39.52 5.95
CA THR A 346 9.71 -39.68 6.55
C THR A 346 10.08 -38.48 7.45
N LYS A 347 11.09 -38.71 8.32
CA LYS A 347 11.69 -37.62 9.13
C LYS A 347 12.38 -36.57 8.24
N SER A 348 13.04 -36.99 7.18
CA SER A 348 13.73 -36.10 6.23
C SER A 348 12.74 -35.18 5.51
N GLN A 349 11.64 -35.72 5.00
CA GLN A 349 10.57 -34.91 4.36
C GLN A 349 10.01 -33.84 5.30
N ARG A 350 9.71 -34.22 6.56
CA ARG A 350 9.22 -33.25 7.57
C ARG A 350 10.25 -32.17 7.89
N LEU A 351 11.53 -32.54 7.97
CA LEU A 351 12.62 -31.59 8.20
C LEU A 351 12.76 -30.61 7.04
N VAL A 352 12.76 -31.08 5.80
CA VAL A 352 12.84 -30.23 4.60
C VAL A 352 11.69 -29.23 4.54
N VAL A 353 10.47 -29.69 4.75
CA VAL A 353 9.29 -28.77 4.77
C VAL A 353 9.43 -27.72 5.88
N ALA A 354 9.86 -28.11 7.06
CA ALA A 354 10.10 -27.17 8.16
C ALA A 354 11.19 -26.13 7.84
N ILE A 355 12.29 -26.57 7.22
CA ILE A 355 13.36 -25.67 6.78
C ILE A 355 12.87 -24.70 5.71
N LEU A 356 12.14 -25.15 4.70
CA LEU A 356 11.60 -24.31 3.63
C LEU A 356 10.63 -23.24 4.17
N LEU A 357 9.76 -23.60 5.10
CA LEU A 357 8.88 -22.63 5.78
C LEU A 357 9.68 -21.59 6.57
N ARG A 358 10.75 -22.02 7.25
CA ARG A 358 11.65 -21.11 7.98
C ARG A 358 12.41 -20.19 7.03
N LEU A 359 12.93 -20.71 5.92
CA LEU A 359 13.60 -19.93 4.88
C LEU A 359 12.66 -18.90 4.25
N SER A 360 11.42 -19.26 3.97
CA SER A 360 10.42 -18.31 3.46
C SER A 360 10.21 -17.13 4.43
N ALA A 361 10.14 -17.41 5.73
CA ALA A 361 10.02 -16.36 6.75
C ALA A 361 11.28 -15.48 6.84
N ILE A 362 12.48 -16.08 6.79
CA ILE A 362 13.75 -15.37 6.78
C ILE A 362 13.89 -14.50 5.54
N SER A 363 13.61 -15.05 4.36
CA SER A 363 13.67 -14.32 3.09
C SER A 363 12.72 -13.11 3.08
N LYS A 364 11.52 -13.25 3.66
CA LYS A 364 10.60 -12.13 3.82
C LYS A 364 11.18 -11.01 4.70
N VAL A 365 11.84 -11.36 5.79
CA VAL A 365 12.52 -10.38 6.66
C VAL A 365 13.64 -9.68 5.89
N LEU A 366 14.54 -10.43 5.28
CA LEU A 366 15.68 -9.88 4.54
C LEU A 366 15.24 -9.00 3.36
N SER A 367 14.24 -9.42 2.58
CA SER A 367 13.72 -8.62 1.47
C SER A 367 13.05 -7.32 1.95
N THR A 368 12.44 -7.32 3.13
CA THR A 368 11.87 -6.09 3.71
C THR A 368 12.97 -5.11 4.11
N PHE A 369 14.08 -5.57 4.69
CA PHE A 369 15.20 -4.70 5.08
C PHE A 369 16.00 -4.20 3.88
N ARG A 370 16.41 -5.10 2.98
CA ARG A 370 17.31 -4.81 1.84
C ARG A 370 16.59 -4.47 0.54
N GLY A 371 15.33 -4.94 0.36
CA GLY A 371 14.63 -4.89 -0.91
C GLY A 371 15.08 -5.99 -1.89
N GLU A 372 14.42 -6.06 -3.02
CA GLU A 372 14.85 -6.88 -4.17
C GLU A 372 16.01 -6.22 -4.92
N THR A 373 16.04 -4.89 -4.90
CA THR A 373 17.15 -4.06 -5.35
C THR A 373 17.64 -3.20 -4.19
N SER A 374 18.87 -2.70 -4.25
CA SER A 374 19.43 -1.81 -3.22
C SER A 374 18.56 -0.55 -2.94
N ALA A 375 17.66 -0.20 -3.85
CA ALA A 375 16.81 0.99 -3.75
C ALA A 375 15.42 0.75 -3.12
N THR A 376 15.00 -0.51 -2.88
CA THR A 376 13.62 -0.84 -2.48
C THR A 376 13.44 -1.24 -1.03
N GLY A 377 14.50 -1.57 -0.31
CA GLY A 377 14.45 -1.97 1.11
C GLY A 377 14.31 -0.79 2.08
N LEU A 378 13.88 -1.08 3.31
CA LEU A 378 13.73 -0.06 4.36
C LEU A 378 15.03 0.69 4.65
N VAL A 379 16.17 -0.01 4.68
CA VAL A 379 17.49 0.59 4.95
C VAL A 379 17.86 1.66 3.94
N SER A 380 17.49 1.49 2.66
CA SER A 380 17.76 2.48 1.62
C SER A 380 16.85 3.72 1.67
N LYS A 381 15.84 3.71 2.54
CA LYS A 381 14.87 4.80 2.69
C LYS A 381 15.16 5.68 3.92
N VAL A 382 16.22 5.39 4.64
CA VAL A 382 16.61 6.17 5.82
C VAL A 382 17.24 7.48 5.37
N ASP A 383 16.71 8.60 5.84
CA ASP A 383 17.26 9.93 5.58
C ASP A 383 18.56 10.18 6.37
N ARG A 384 19.23 11.32 6.13
CA ARG A 384 20.49 11.69 6.82
C ARG A 384 20.33 11.85 8.34
N ARG A 385 19.12 12.08 8.82
CA ARG A 385 18.80 12.25 10.26
C ARG A 385 18.39 10.93 10.92
N GLY A 386 18.35 9.83 10.16
CA GLY A 386 17.98 8.50 10.68
C GLY A 386 16.47 8.25 10.69
N PHE A 387 15.69 8.93 9.84
CA PHE A 387 14.24 8.75 9.74
C PHE A 387 13.84 8.08 8.42
N ILE A 388 12.74 7.35 8.48
CA ILE A 388 12.04 6.83 7.31
C ILE A 388 10.71 7.56 7.17
N HIS A 389 10.45 8.05 5.97
CA HIS A 389 9.22 8.76 5.63
C HIS A 389 8.39 7.92 4.68
N THR A 390 7.19 7.55 5.12
CA THR A 390 6.24 6.78 4.31
C THR A 390 5.32 7.72 3.55
N THR A 391 5.07 7.47 2.28
CA THR A 391 4.02 8.17 1.53
C THR A 391 2.70 7.43 1.69
N PHE A 392 1.67 8.09 2.21
CA PHE A 392 0.32 7.54 2.36
C PHE A 392 -0.56 7.91 1.17
N ASN A 393 -1.36 6.97 0.67
CA ASN A 393 -2.22 7.17 -0.50
C ASN A 393 -3.70 6.95 -0.11
N GLN A 394 -4.51 8.02 -0.15
CA GLN A 394 -5.93 8.00 0.20
C GLN A 394 -6.85 7.56 -0.95
N ALA A 395 -6.46 7.80 -2.19
CA ALA A 395 -7.26 7.55 -3.40
C ALA A 395 -6.69 6.41 -4.23
N PHE A 396 -6.35 5.28 -3.60
CA PHE A 396 -5.66 4.17 -4.27
C PHE A 396 -6.39 2.82 -4.16
N THR A 397 -6.96 2.48 -3.01
CA THR A 397 -7.56 1.16 -2.80
C THR A 397 -9.03 1.14 -3.20
N VAL A 398 -9.53 0.00 -3.66
CA VAL A 398 -10.95 -0.16 -4.04
C VAL A 398 -11.93 0.01 -2.86
N THR A 399 -11.45 -0.20 -1.64
CA THR A 399 -12.28 -0.14 -0.42
C THR A 399 -12.26 1.23 0.26
N GLY A 400 -11.35 2.13 -0.12
CA GLY A 400 -11.12 3.40 0.57
C GLY A 400 -10.15 3.29 1.76
N ARG A 401 -9.62 2.10 2.07
CA ARG A 401 -8.53 1.96 3.03
C ARG A 401 -7.29 2.71 2.55
N LEU A 402 -6.54 3.24 3.49
CA LEU A 402 -5.25 3.84 3.23
C LEU A 402 -4.28 2.79 2.69
N SER A 403 -3.51 3.14 1.68
CA SER A 403 -2.31 2.40 1.29
C SER A 403 -1.07 3.24 1.51
N SER A 404 0.10 2.64 1.42
CA SER A 404 1.36 3.37 1.54
C SER A 404 2.42 2.85 0.59
N SER A 405 3.36 3.74 0.27
CA SER A 405 4.47 3.47 -0.65
C SER A 405 5.74 4.20 -0.19
N ASN A 406 6.88 3.79 -0.68
CA ASN A 406 8.18 4.42 -0.47
C ASN A 406 8.59 4.73 0.99
N PRO A 407 8.54 3.76 1.94
CA PRO A 407 8.19 2.35 1.82
C PRO A 407 6.72 2.05 2.11
N ASN A 408 6.26 0.82 1.80
CA ASN A 408 4.93 0.37 2.18
C ASN A 408 4.90 -0.05 3.67
N SER A 409 4.61 0.89 4.55
CA SER A 409 4.51 0.66 6.00
C SER A 409 3.22 -0.05 6.42
N GLN A 410 2.16 -0.07 5.58
CA GLN A 410 0.93 -0.83 5.83
C GLN A 410 1.17 -2.36 5.82
N ASN A 411 2.25 -2.81 5.18
CA ASN A 411 2.61 -4.23 5.11
C ASN A 411 3.64 -4.66 6.18
N LEU A 412 3.87 -3.85 7.22
CA LEU A 412 4.70 -4.26 8.36
C LEU A 412 4.12 -5.53 9.00
N PRO A 413 4.98 -6.52 9.34
CA PRO A 413 4.52 -7.78 9.90
C PRO A 413 3.68 -7.59 11.17
N ARG A 414 2.59 -8.35 11.28
CA ARG A 414 1.75 -8.33 12.49
C ARG A 414 2.49 -8.90 13.71
N GLY A 415 2.12 -8.44 14.88
CA GLY A 415 2.65 -8.89 16.17
C GLY A 415 3.91 -8.15 16.63
N ASN A 416 4.08 -8.12 17.95
CA ASN A 416 5.15 -7.38 18.64
C ASN A 416 6.52 -8.08 18.57
N THR A 417 6.58 -9.31 18.03
CA THR A 417 7.84 -10.09 17.92
C THR A 417 8.58 -9.88 16.60
N SER A 418 8.04 -9.06 15.70
CA SER A 418 8.68 -8.81 14.39
C SER A 418 10.04 -8.12 14.58
N PRO A 419 11.13 -8.68 14.03
CA PRO A 419 12.45 -8.05 14.11
C PRO A 419 12.47 -6.68 13.44
N ILE A 420 11.64 -6.46 12.40
CA ILE A 420 11.53 -5.20 11.67
C ILE A 420 10.99 -4.10 12.58
N LYS A 421 9.90 -4.37 13.31
CA LYS A 421 9.31 -3.42 14.24
C LYS A 421 10.23 -3.01 15.38
N LYS A 422 11.21 -3.86 15.75
CA LYS A 422 12.21 -3.54 16.77
C LYS A 422 13.22 -2.49 16.33
N CYS A 423 13.32 -2.22 15.04
CA CYS A 423 14.17 -1.14 14.49
C CYS A 423 13.44 0.21 14.43
N ILE A 424 12.13 0.24 14.68
CA ILE A 424 11.38 1.49 14.82
C ILE A 424 11.50 1.92 16.28
N VAL A 425 12.28 2.96 16.50
CA VAL A 425 12.66 3.48 17.82
C VAL A 425 12.14 4.90 18.03
N PRO A 426 11.94 5.35 19.25
CA PRO A 426 11.47 6.71 19.51
C PRO A 426 12.54 7.78 19.25
N ARG A 427 12.12 8.96 18.85
CA ARG A 427 12.91 10.19 18.91
C ARG A 427 12.85 10.84 20.29
N PHE A 428 11.71 10.63 20.98
CA PHE A 428 11.47 11.07 22.34
C PHE A 428 11.68 9.91 23.31
N ASP A 429 10.71 9.60 24.15
CA ASP A 429 10.88 8.66 25.26
C ASP A 429 10.31 7.27 24.99
N GLY A 430 9.37 7.14 24.04
CA GLY A 430 8.81 5.83 23.71
C GLY A 430 7.86 5.83 22.53
N ILE A 431 7.47 4.63 22.11
CA ILE A 431 6.46 4.39 21.07
C ILE A 431 5.14 3.99 21.74
N MET A 432 4.06 4.66 21.33
CA MET A 432 2.68 4.31 21.71
C MET A 432 1.93 3.84 20.49
N ASN A 433 1.16 2.75 20.62
CA ASN A 433 0.25 2.23 19.61
C ASN A 433 -1.16 2.23 20.14
N ALA A 434 -2.06 2.93 19.50
CA ALA A 434 -3.48 2.96 19.83
C ALA A 434 -4.28 2.25 18.73
N ASP A 435 -4.91 1.11 19.05
CA ASP A 435 -5.57 0.21 18.11
C ASP A 435 -7.08 0.11 18.39
N LEU A 436 -7.90 0.14 17.33
CA LEU A 436 -9.35 -0.04 17.41
C LEU A 436 -9.69 -1.51 17.54
N SER A 437 -10.18 -1.91 18.71
CA SER A 437 -10.48 -3.31 19.00
C SER A 437 -11.63 -3.87 18.16
N GLN A 438 -11.33 -4.92 17.36
CA GLN A 438 -12.30 -5.70 16.59
C GLN A 438 -13.21 -4.86 15.68
N ILE A 439 -12.71 -3.76 15.10
CA ILE A 439 -13.52 -2.86 14.26
C ILE A 439 -14.20 -3.61 13.10
N GLU A 440 -13.53 -4.61 12.50
CA GLU A 440 -14.07 -5.43 11.42
C GLU A 440 -15.24 -6.35 11.84
N TRP A 441 -15.51 -6.50 13.15
CA TRP A 441 -16.69 -7.19 13.65
C TRP A 441 -17.81 -6.21 14.08
N ARG A 442 -17.42 -5.05 14.61
CA ARG A 442 -18.35 -4.00 15.08
C ARG A 442 -19.04 -3.28 13.93
N VAL A 443 -18.30 -2.99 12.85
CA VAL A 443 -18.85 -2.33 11.65
C VAL A 443 -19.97 -3.15 10.99
N PRO A 444 -19.84 -4.43 10.66
CA PRO A 444 -20.96 -5.20 10.09
C PRO A 444 -22.15 -5.36 11.03
N ALA A 445 -21.95 -5.38 12.35
CA ALA A 445 -23.04 -5.35 13.31
C ALA A 445 -23.86 -4.06 13.18
N GLN A 446 -23.17 -2.90 13.08
CA GLN A 446 -23.82 -1.61 12.86
C GLN A 446 -24.50 -1.54 11.49
N LEU A 447 -23.80 -1.88 10.41
CA LEU A 447 -24.32 -1.77 9.03
C LEU A 447 -25.52 -2.68 8.78
N SER A 448 -25.54 -3.84 9.43
CA SER A 448 -26.64 -4.79 9.28
C SER A 448 -27.82 -4.52 10.22
N GLY A 449 -27.60 -3.75 11.27
CA GLY A 449 -28.59 -3.59 12.35
C GLY A 449 -28.94 -4.91 13.05
N ASP A 450 -28.09 -5.95 12.97
CA ASP A 450 -28.34 -7.25 13.58
C ASP A 450 -28.38 -7.12 15.10
N THR A 451 -29.57 -7.23 15.68
CA THR A 451 -29.81 -7.02 17.11
C THR A 451 -29.02 -7.98 17.99
N ARG A 452 -28.78 -9.21 17.51
CA ARG A 452 -28.01 -10.20 18.24
C ARG A 452 -26.51 -9.88 18.23
N MET A 453 -25.97 -9.47 17.08
CA MET A 453 -24.58 -9.03 17.01
C MET A 453 -24.33 -7.81 17.89
N ILE A 454 -25.21 -6.80 17.81
CA ILE A 454 -25.13 -5.57 18.62
C ILE A 454 -25.18 -5.91 20.11
N TYR A 455 -26.16 -6.75 20.53
CA TYR A 455 -26.29 -7.19 21.92
C TYR A 455 -25.03 -7.88 22.43
N GLU A 456 -24.49 -8.84 21.67
CA GLU A 456 -23.29 -9.59 22.06
C GLU A 456 -22.05 -8.69 22.18
N ILE A 457 -21.89 -7.72 21.30
CA ILE A 457 -20.78 -6.76 21.34
C ILE A 457 -20.90 -5.86 22.57
N ASN A 458 -22.05 -5.24 22.77
CA ASN A 458 -22.26 -4.26 23.85
C ASN A 458 -22.24 -4.92 25.25
N HIS A 459 -22.44 -6.26 25.34
CA HIS A 459 -22.32 -7.01 26.59
C HIS A 459 -21.00 -7.78 26.74
N GLY A 460 -19.99 -7.49 25.86
CA GLY A 460 -18.65 -8.09 25.94
C GLY A 460 -18.60 -9.60 25.69
N ILE A 461 -19.60 -10.17 25.02
CA ILE A 461 -19.65 -11.61 24.71
C ILE A 461 -18.64 -11.91 23.59
N ASP A 462 -17.73 -12.86 23.84
CA ASP A 462 -16.73 -13.28 22.85
C ASP A 462 -17.37 -14.12 21.72
N GLN A 463 -17.61 -13.48 20.57
CA GLN A 463 -18.27 -14.10 19.41
C GLN A 463 -17.47 -15.26 18.82
N HIS A 464 -16.15 -15.27 19.00
CA HIS A 464 -15.31 -16.37 18.54
C HIS A 464 -15.46 -17.59 19.44
N VAL A 465 -15.64 -17.38 20.74
CA VAL A 465 -16.00 -18.45 21.68
C VAL A 465 -17.40 -18.96 21.37
N GLN A 466 -18.38 -18.08 21.12
CA GLN A 466 -19.73 -18.48 20.73
C GLN A 466 -19.74 -19.32 19.44
N ALA A 467 -19.02 -18.89 18.40
CA ALA A 467 -18.91 -19.66 17.17
C ALA A 467 -18.20 -21.01 17.40
N CYS A 468 -17.12 -21.03 18.19
CA CYS A 468 -16.40 -22.23 18.57
C CYS A 468 -17.30 -23.27 19.23
N THR A 469 -18.01 -22.86 20.29
CA THR A 469 -18.78 -23.78 21.18
C THR A 469 -20.19 -24.07 20.66
N LYS A 470 -20.91 -23.05 20.17
CA LYS A 470 -22.33 -23.19 19.79
C LYS A 470 -22.54 -23.63 18.34
N LEU A 471 -21.70 -23.15 17.42
CA LEU A 471 -21.84 -23.43 15.99
C LEU A 471 -20.96 -24.62 15.57
N MET A 472 -19.65 -24.55 15.86
CA MET A 472 -18.69 -25.58 15.46
C MET A 472 -18.66 -26.78 16.40
N LYS A 473 -19.27 -26.67 17.59
CA LYS A 473 -19.28 -27.72 18.63
C LYS A 473 -17.88 -28.18 19.04
N LEU A 474 -16.91 -27.27 19.01
CA LEU A 474 -15.55 -27.55 19.45
C LEU A 474 -15.37 -27.24 20.94
N PRO A 475 -14.56 -28.02 21.67
CA PRO A 475 -14.32 -27.80 23.09
C PRO A 475 -13.56 -26.49 23.32
N PHE A 476 -13.96 -25.78 24.37
CA PHE A 476 -13.30 -24.54 24.83
C PHE A 476 -13.36 -24.48 26.35
N ILE A 477 -12.21 -24.48 27.01
CA ILE A 477 -12.03 -24.37 28.42
C ILE A 477 -11.65 -22.95 28.84
N SER A 478 -10.51 -22.46 28.28
CA SER A 478 -10.02 -21.11 28.54
C SER A 478 -9.14 -20.60 27.39
N LYS A 479 -8.86 -19.29 27.38
CA LYS A 479 -7.92 -18.67 26.41
C LYS A 479 -6.47 -19.08 26.65
N SER A 480 -6.10 -19.54 27.83
CA SER A 480 -4.74 -20.00 28.18
C SER A 480 -4.49 -21.45 27.78
N ASP A 481 -5.55 -22.26 27.64
CA ASP A 481 -5.43 -23.64 27.16
C ASP A 481 -5.09 -23.68 25.67
N LYS A 482 -4.04 -24.42 25.31
CA LYS A 482 -3.52 -24.49 23.94
C LYS A 482 -4.51 -25.04 22.91
N ALA A 483 -5.29 -26.06 23.29
CA ALA A 483 -6.29 -26.66 22.41
C ALA A 483 -7.49 -25.72 22.21
N SER A 484 -7.98 -25.13 23.29
CA SER A 484 -9.04 -24.12 23.28
C SER A 484 -8.64 -22.90 22.45
N LYS A 485 -7.41 -22.42 22.60
CA LYS A 485 -6.87 -21.32 21.78
C LYS A 485 -6.91 -21.66 20.30
N LYS A 486 -6.43 -22.84 19.90
CA LYS A 486 -6.48 -23.31 18.49
C LYS A 486 -7.91 -23.38 17.96
N ASN A 487 -8.84 -23.91 18.75
CA ASN A 487 -10.25 -24.02 18.36
C ASN A 487 -10.89 -22.63 18.21
N ARG A 488 -10.64 -21.71 19.15
CA ARG A 488 -11.10 -20.33 19.07
C ARG A 488 -10.50 -19.58 17.89
N ASP A 489 -9.22 -19.82 17.54
CA ASP A 489 -8.56 -19.21 16.37
C ASP A 489 -9.20 -19.72 15.06
N SER A 490 -9.57 -21.00 14.98
CA SER A 490 -10.35 -21.54 13.85
C SER A 490 -11.71 -20.87 13.74
N ALA A 491 -12.41 -20.67 14.87
CA ALA A 491 -13.69 -19.97 14.91
C ALA A 491 -13.53 -18.46 14.56
N LYS A 492 -12.41 -17.83 14.93
CA LYS A 492 -12.09 -16.46 14.53
C LYS A 492 -11.97 -16.36 13.02
N VAL A 493 -11.22 -17.26 12.37
CA VAL A 493 -11.10 -17.32 10.90
C VAL A 493 -12.47 -17.55 10.25
N PHE A 494 -13.28 -18.45 10.80
CA PHE A 494 -14.65 -18.71 10.34
C PHE A 494 -15.50 -17.44 10.38
N ASN A 495 -15.59 -16.77 11.53
CA ASN A 495 -16.38 -15.56 11.72
C ASN A 495 -16.01 -14.45 10.74
N PHE A 496 -14.70 -14.16 10.57
CA PHE A 496 -14.25 -13.14 9.62
C PHE A 496 -14.61 -13.49 8.17
N ARG A 497 -14.47 -14.77 7.78
CA ARG A 497 -14.88 -15.19 6.44
C ARG A 497 -16.38 -15.09 6.22
N MET A 498 -17.20 -15.36 7.25
CA MET A 498 -18.66 -15.23 7.14
C MET A 498 -19.11 -13.78 6.90
N ILE A 499 -18.47 -12.82 7.57
CA ILE A 499 -18.70 -11.39 7.30
C ILE A 499 -18.48 -11.07 5.81
N TYR A 500 -17.49 -11.69 5.19
CA TYR A 500 -17.12 -11.47 3.79
C TYR A 500 -17.76 -12.47 2.80
N GLY A 501 -18.83 -13.16 3.22
CA GLY A 501 -19.55 -14.10 2.37
C GLY A 501 -18.88 -15.43 2.18
N GLY A 502 -18.22 -15.94 3.23
CA GLY A 502 -17.64 -17.29 3.24
C GLY A 502 -18.69 -18.39 3.01
N THR A 503 -18.32 -19.43 2.29
CA THR A 503 -19.21 -20.55 1.94
C THR A 503 -18.70 -21.86 2.49
N GLU A 504 -19.61 -22.82 2.68
CA GLU A 504 -19.29 -24.19 3.11
C GLU A 504 -18.23 -24.85 2.22
N PHE A 505 -18.22 -24.55 0.92
CA PHE A 505 -17.22 -25.06 -0.02
C PHE A 505 -15.83 -24.49 0.28
N GLY A 506 -15.74 -23.19 0.60
CA GLY A 506 -14.49 -22.52 0.97
C GLY A 506 -13.89 -23.08 2.26
N PHE A 507 -14.72 -23.33 3.27
CA PHE A 507 -14.27 -23.94 4.53
C PHE A 507 -13.89 -25.40 4.38
N HIS A 508 -14.66 -26.18 3.62
CA HIS A 508 -14.38 -27.59 3.37
C HIS A 508 -13.04 -27.81 2.63
N LYS A 509 -12.71 -26.93 1.68
CA LYS A 509 -11.46 -27.00 0.92
C LYS A 509 -10.24 -26.50 1.69
N ASP A 510 -10.42 -25.74 2.74
CA ASP A 510 -9.30 -25.16 3.50
C ASP A 510 -8.75 -26.20 4.50
N PRO A 511 -7.50 -26.66 4.31
CA PRO A 511 -6.89 -27.65 5.19
C PRO A 511 -6.58 -27.11 6.60
N LYS A 512 -6.60 -25.80 6.81
CA LYS A 512 -6.42 -25.15 8.13
C LYS A 512 -7.69 -25.19 8.98
N MET A 513 -8.83 -25.46 8.35
CA MET A 513 -10.13 -25.52 9.03
C MET A 513 -10.44 -26.94 9.54
N PRO A 514 -11.26 -27.08 10.59
CA PRO A 514 -11.70 -28.38 11.11
C PRO A 514 -12.33 -29.27 10.05
N ARG A 515 -12.13 -30.58 10.16
CA ARG A 515 -12.57 -31.59 9.17
C ARG A 515 -14.03 -32.02 9.37
N PHE A 516 -14.99 -31.12 9.17
CA PHE A 516 -16.42 -31.40 9.34
C PHE A 516 -17.08 -32.02 8.10
N GLY A 517 -16.38 -32.11 6.98
CA GLY A 517 -16.97 -32.46 5.69
C GLY A 517 -17.91 -31.36 5.16
N LEU A 518 -18.37 -31.48 3.92
CA LEU A 518 -19.20 -30.47 3.27
C LEU A 518 -20.57 -30.30 3.97
N ARG A 519 -21.23 -31.41 4.34
CA ARG A 519 -22.52 -31.37 5.05
C ARG A 519 -22.39 -30.72 6.45
N GLY A 520 -21.28 -31.02 7.15
CA GLY A 520 -21.01 -30.41 8.46
C GLY A 520 -20.79 -28.89 8.35
N TRP A 521 -20.01 -28.45 7.37
CA TRP A 521 -19.81 -27.03 7.13
C TRP A 521 -21.09 -26.31 6.71
N ARG A 522 -21.96 -26.93 5.92
CA ARG A 522 -23.28 -26.36 5.60
C ARG A 522 -24.09 -26.10 6.86
N LYS A 523 -24.17 -27.07 7.78
CA LYS A 523 -24.87 -26.88 9.08
C LYS A 523 -24.27 -25.73 9.91
N VAL A 524 -22.94 -25.56 9.91
CA VAL A 524 -22.26 -24.46 10.63
C VAL A 524 -22.57 -23.11 9.99
N VAL A 525 -22.53 -23.00 8.67
CA VAL A 525 -22.87 -21.78 7.90
C VAL A 525 -24.34 -21.41 8.10
N ASP A 526 -25.26 -22.37 7.96
CA ASP A 526 -26.71 -22.15 8.19
C ASP A 526 -26.96 -21.72 9.62
N GLY A 527 -26.30 -22.36 10.59
CA GLY A 527 -26.38 -22.00 12.02
C GLY A 527 -25.88 -20.57 12.29
N PHE A 528 -24.85 -20.13 11.58
CA PHE A 528 -24.35 -18.76 11.69
C PHE A 528 -25.40 -17.73 11.21
N TYR A 529 -25.97 -17.94 10.04
CA TYR A 529 -26.98 -17.03 9.50
C TYR A 529 -28.33 -17.11 10.27
N LYS A 530 -28.66 -18.28 10.85
CA LYS A 530 -29.78 -18.38 11.78
C LYS A 530 -29.55 -17.58 13.07
N ARG A 531 -28.28 -17.49 13.52
CA ARG A 531 -27.90 -16.70 14.70
C ARG A 531 -27.89 -15.20 14.41
N TYR A 532 -27.46 -14.80 13.21
CA TYR A 532 -27.30 -13.42 12.76
C TYR A 532 -28.11 -13.16 11.48
N PRO A 533 -29.46 -13.17 11.57
CA PRO A 533 -30.32 -13.02 10.39
C PRO A 533 -30.23 -11.64 9.75
N GLY A 534 -30.04 -10.58 10.57
CA GLY A 534 -29.87 -9.22 10.08
C GLY A 534 -28.64 -9.07 9.18
N LEU A 535 -27.52 -9.74 9.55
CA LEU A 535 -26.32 -9.74 8.71
C LEU A 535 -26.59 -10.40 7.34
N LYS A 536 -27.30 -11.52 7.32
CA LYS A 536 -27.67 -12.19 6.07
C LYS A 536 -28.52 -11.29 5.19
N GLN A 537 -29.57 -10.68 5.76
CA GLN A 537 -30.48 -9.78 5.03
C GLN A 537 -29.74 -8.56 4.47
N TRP A 538 -28.82 -7.97 5.24
CA TRP A 538 -28.01 -6.84 4.80
C TRP A 538 -27.09 -7.24 3.63
N GLN A 539 -26.42 -8.38 3.73
CA GLN A 539 -25.56 -8.91 2.66
C GLN A 539 -26.34 -9.13 1.36
N ASP A 540 -27.50 -9.77 1.43
CA ASP A 540 -28.33 -10.06 0.26
C ASP A 540 -28.93 -8.76 -0.33
N SER A 541 -29.34 -7.82 0.53
CA SER A 541 -29.83 -6.50 0.12
C SER A 541 -28.77 -5.71 -0.66
N ASN A 542 -27.50 -5.75 -0.20
CA ASN A 542 -26.42 -5.06 -0.93
C ASN A 542 -26.16 -5.69 -2.30
N VAL A 543 -26.22 -7.01 -2.42
CA VAL A 543 -26.10 -7.68 -3.73
C VAL A 543 -27.21 -7.22 -4.66
N ASN A 544 -28.47 -7.20 -4.19
CA ASN A 544 -29.61 -6.74 -4.97
C ASN A 544 -29.49 -5.25 -5.37
N LYS A 545 -29.04 -4.38 -4.45
CA LYS A 545 -28.77 -2.96 -4.73
C LYS A 545 -27.70 -2.77 -5.81
N VAL A 546 -26.62 -3.54 -5.76
CA VAL A 546 -25.56 -3.47 -6.77
C VAL A 546 -26.06 -3.91 -8.14
N ILE A 547 -26.87 -4.97 -8.21
CA ILE A 547 -27.49 -5.42 -9.46
C ILE A 547 -28.42 -4.32 -10.02
N ALA A 548 -29.30 -3.78 -9.19
CA ALA A 548 -30.27 -2.75 -9.58
C ALA A 548 -29.58 -1.43 -10.01
N ASN A 549 -28.44 -1.10 -9.40
CA ASN A 549 -27.69 0.15 -9.66
C ASN A 549 -26.49 -0.06 -10.60
N HIS A 550 -26.53 -1.06 -11.47
CA HIS A 550 -25.50 -1.31 -12.49
C HIS A 550 -24.06 -1.29 -11.92
N GLY A 551 -23.85 -2.05 -10.83
CA GLY A 551 -22.53 -2.21 -10.22
C GLY A 551 -22.15 -1.13 -9.21
N ARG A 552 -23.08 -0.31 -8.72
CA ARG A 552 -22.79 0.80 -7.80
C ARG A 552 -23.48 0.63 -6.46
N LEU A 553 -22.74 0.95 -5.38
CA LEU A 553 -23.25 0.96 -4.01
C LEU A 553 -22.70 2.18 -3.27
N GLN A 554 -23.56 3.01 -2.73
CA GLN A 554 -23.17 4.11 -1.86
C GLN A 554 -23.36 3.72 -0.39
N SER A 555 -22.34 3.98 0.45
CA SER A 555 -22.44 3.77 1.90
C SER A 555 -23.14 4.93 2.59
N ASP A 556 -23.49 4.73 3.87
CA ASP A 556 -24.11 5.75 4.72
C ASP A 556 -23.23 6.99 4.94
N THR A 557 -21.90 6.84 4.85
CA THR A 557 -20.96 7.97 4.88
C THR A 557 -20.90 8.76 3.57
N GLY A 558 -21.53 8.24 2.52
CA GLY A 558 -21.51 8.80 1.16
C GLY A 558 -20.46 8.19 0.24
N ARG A 559 -19.60 7.27 0.69
CA ARG A 559 -18.58 6.63 -0.14
C ARG A 559 -19.20 5.78 -1.25
N LEU A 560 -18.75 5.99 -2.48
CA LEU A 560 -19.18 5.20 -3.63
C LEU A 560 -18.25 4.01 -3.86
N TYR A 561 -18.83 2.80 -3.94
CA TYR A 561 -18.18 1.59 -4.41
C TYR A 561 -18.65 1.23 -5.79
N VAL A 562 -17.72 0.84 -6.66
CA VAL A 562 -18.01 0.39 -8.03
C VAL A 562 -17.53 -1.04 -8.17
N PHE A 563 -18.38 -1.90 -8.72
CA PHE A 563 -18.12 -3.33 -8.91
C PHE A 563 -18.18 -3.65 -10.40
N PRO A 564 -17.07 -4.10 -11.01
CA PRO A 564 -17.08 -4.54 -12.39
C PRO A 564 -17.80 -5.89 -12.54
N LEU A 565 -18.31 -6.13 -13.72
CA LEU A 565 -18.78 -7.46 -14.10
C LEU A 565 -17.58 -8.39 -14.25
N THR A 566 -17.69 -9.58 -13.69
CA THR A 566 -16.72 -10.67 -13.89
C THR A 566 -16.88 -11.26 -15.30
N GLY A 567 -15.91 -12.06 -15.75
CA GLY A 567 -15.93 -12.65 -17.09
C GLY A 567 -17.15 -13.54 -17.40
N ASN A 568 -17.94 -13.91 -16.38
CA ASN A 568 -19.19 -14.64 -16.51
C ASN A 568 -20.45 -13.75 -16.44
N GLY A 569 -20.29 -12.41 -16.55
CA GLY A 569 -21.39 -11.46 -16.57
C GLY A 569 -22.10 -11.23 -15.22
N LYS A 570 -21.45 -11.63 -14.10
CA LYS A 570 -22.01 -11.45 -12.74
C LYS A 570 -21.11 -10.53 -11.91
N TYR A 571 -21.64 -9.92 -10.88
CA TYR A 571 -20.86 -9.19 -9.88
C TYR A 571 -20.27 -10.17 -8.84
N ASP A 572 -19.07 -9.86 -8.32
CA ASP A 572 -18.46 -10.67 -7.24
C ASP A 572 -19.13 -10.33 -5.89
N GLU A 573 -20.01 -11.20 -5.43
CA GLU A 573 -20.73 -11.03 -4.17
C GLU A 573 -19.80 -10.89 -2.95
N ARG A 574 -18.61 -11.49 -2.98
CA ARG A 574 -17.64 -11.36 -1.86
C ARG A 574 -17.09 -9.94 -1.78
N GLN A 575 -16.84 -9.31 -2.92
CA GLN A 575 -16.44 -7.90 -2.94
C GLN A 575 -17.59 -7.00 -2.44
N ILE A 576 -18.82 -7.25 -2.87
CA ILE A 576 -19.99 -6.48 -2.44
C ILE A 576 -20.21 -6.55 -0.93
N LYS A 577 -20.03 -7.73 -0.32
CA LYS A 577 -20.16 -7.95 1.13
C LYS A 577 -18.98 -7.37 1.91
N ASN A 578 -17.78 -7.29 1.31
CA ASN A 578 -16.54 -6.90 1.97
C ASN A 578 -16.27 -5.38 1.91
N TYR A 579 -16.42 -4.74 0.74
CA TYR A 579 -15.99 -3.35 0.54
C TYR A 579 -16.63 -2.35 1.51
N PRO A 580 -17.96 -2.40 1.79
CA PRO A 580 -18.57 -1.49 2.75
C PRO A 580 -18.04 -1.64 4.17
N VAL A 581 -17.73 -2.87 4.60
CA VAL A 581 -17.16 -3.15 5.93
C VAL A 581 -15.73 -2.58 6.04
N GLN A 582 -14.89 -2.90 5.06
CA GLN A 582 -13.51 -2.43 5.08
C GLN A 582 -13.40 -0.92 4.90
N GLY A 583 -14.24 -0.35 4.03
CA GLY A 583 -14.25 1.09 3.81
C GLY A 583 -14.71 1.87 5.01
N MET A 584 -15.80 1.46 5.66
CA MET A 584 -16.29 2.09 6.88
C MET A 584 -15.24 2.00 8.01
N ALA A 585 -14.64 0.83 8.23
CA ALA A 585 -13.66 0.64 9.30
C ALA A 585 -12.37 1.45 9.07
N GLY A 586 -11.66 1.17 7.99
CA GLY A 586 -10.33 1.74 7.74
C GLY A 586 -10.32 2.99 6.86
N GLY A 587 -11.39 3.24 6.10
CA GLY A 587 -11.52 4.39 5.20
C GLY A 587 -12.26 5.58 5.80
N ASP A 588 -13.15 5.36 6.79
CA ASP A 588 -14.02 6.41 7.33
C ASP A 588 -13.84 6.59 8.84
N ILE A 589 -13.89 5.52 9.65
CA ILE A 589 -13.81 5.60 11.11
C ILE A 589 -12.38 5.88 11.60
N LEU A 590 -11.39 5.16 11.10
CA LEU A 590 -9.99 5.38 11.47
C LEU A 590 -9.51 6.80 11.12
N PRO A 591 -9.76 7.34 9.91
CA PRO A 591 -9.50 8.74 9.60
C PRO A 591 -10.17 9.72 10.56
N LEU A 592 -11.43 9.51 10.89
CA LEU A 592 -12.14 10.36 11.85
C LEU A 592 -11.48 10.31 13.24
N ALA A 593 -11.12 9.11 13.72
CA ALA A 593 -10.42 8.95 15.00
C ALA A 593 -9.08 9.71 15.01
N ALA A 594 -8.28 9.56 13.96
CA ALA A 594 -7.00 10.26 13.82
C ALA A 594 -7.15 11.78 13.83
N VAL A 595 -8.13 12.31 13.08
CA VAL A 595 -8.46 13.75 13.05
C VAL A 595 -8.84 14.25 14.44
N ILE A 596 -9.71 13.56 15.16
CA ILE A 596 -10.17 13.99 16.50
C ILE A 596 -9.02 13.91 17.51
N ILE A 597 -8.22 12.84 17.51
CA ILE A 597 -7.04 12.72 18.39
C ILE A 597 -6.08 13.89 18.12
N ARG A 598 -5.77 14.19 16.85
CA ARG A 598 -4.91 15.31 16.48
C ARG A 598 -5.44 16.66 16.97
N ARG A 599 -6.77 16.88 16.88
CA ARG A 599 -7.40 18.09 17.41
C ARG A 599 -7.20 18.21 18.93
N TYR A 600 -7.32 17.10 19.67
CA TYR A 600 -7.03 17.10 21.12
C TYR A 600 -5.55 17.34 21.41
N MET A 601 -4.64 16.70 20.66
CA MET A 601 -3.19 16.93 20.80
C MET A 601 -2.84 18.42 20.60
N ARG A 602 -3.38 19.06 19.58
CA ARG A 602 -3.21 20.50 19.33
C ARG A 602 -3.82 21.36 20.44
N LYS A 603 -5.06 21.05 20.87
CA LYS A 603 -5.75 21.75 21.96
C LYS A 603 -4.94 21.75 23.25
N TYR A 604 -4.32 20.62 23.59
CA TYR A 604 -3.49 20.47 24.78
C TYR A 604 -2.01 20.77 24.54
N ARG A 605 -1.63 21.22 23.34
CA ARG A 605 -0.26 21.58 22.94
C ARG A 605 0.74 20.47 23.25
N LEU A 606 0.38 19.22 22.93
CA LEU A 606 1.28 18.08 23.15
C LEU A 606 2.48 18.14 22.21
N ARG A 607 3.65 17.80 22.76
CA ARG A 607 4.92 17.66 22.01
C ARG A 607 5.04 16.29 21.33
N SER A 608 4.33 15.29 21.86
CA SER A 608 4.19 13.96 21.25
C SER A 608 3.62 14.07 19.84
N VAL A 609 4.05 13.20 18.92
CA VAL A 609 3.69 13.29 17.50
C VAL A 609 3.13 11.98 16.97
N MET A 610 2.21 12.05 16.00
CA MET A 610 1.79 10.91 15.20
C MET A 610 2.88 10.60 14.18
N ILE A 611 3.27 9.32 14.05
CA ILE A 611 4.34 8.89 13.14
C ILE A 611 3.89 7.91 12.06
N LEU A 612 2.88 7.09 12.36
CA LEU A 612 2.36 6.07 11.43
C LEU A 612 0.88 5.80 11.70
N THR A 613 0.21 5.30 10.68
CA THR A 613 -1.02 4.50 10.83
C THR A 613 -0.81 3.16 10.15
N VAL A 614 -1.16 2.05 10.84
CA VAL A 614 -0.95 0.69 10.35
C VAL A 614 -2.20 -0.15 10.62
N HIS A 615 -2.89 -0.58 9.57
CA HIS A 615 -4.19 -1.26 9.66
C HIS A 615 -5.24 -0.41 10.37
N ASP A 616 -5.64 -0.80 11.58
CA ASP A 616 -6.68 -0.15 12.39
C ASP A 616 -6.08 0.62 13.58
N SER A 617 -4.75 0.90 13.54
CA SER A 617 -4.02 1.56 14.61
C SER A 617 -3.34 2.86 14.19
N ILE A 618 -3.12 3.73 15.18
CA ILE A 618 -2.35 4.97 15.07
C ILE A 618 -1.15 4.85 16.00
N VAL A 619 0.04 5.15 15.48
CA VAL A 619 1.32 5.03 16.19
C VAL A 619 1.87 6.42 16.48
N PHE A 620 2.34 6.60 17.70
CA PHE A 620 2.89 7.86 18.19
C PHE A 620 4.32 7.66 18.70
N ASP A 621 5.10 8.72 18.57
CA ASP A 621 6.36 8.91 19.26
C ASP A 621 6.05 9.90 20.41
N TYR A 622 6.08 9.42 21.66
CA TYR A 622 5.58 10.17 22.79
C TYR A 622 6.66 10.67 23.73
N VAL A 623 6.36 11.81 24.37
CA VAL A 623 7.15 12.40 25.46
C VAL A 623 6.63 11.85 26.79
N LYS A 624 7.52 11.47 27.72
CA LYS A 624 7.20 10.70 28.94
C LYS A 624 6.15 11.37 29.83
N ASP A 625 6.26 12.66 30.01
CA ASP A 625 5.31 13.42 30.84
C ASP A 625 3.90 13.53 30.20
N GLU A 626 3.79 13.23 28.91
CA GLU A 626 2.53 13.25 28.15
C GLU A 626 1.90 11.86 27.98
N GLU A 627 2.61 10.76 28.33
CA GLU A 627 2.18 9.37 28.10
C GLU A 627 0.74 9.10 28.59
N LYS A 628 0.47 9.46 29.86
CA LYS A 628 -0.86 9.24 30.42
C LYS A 628 -1.92 10.07 29.71
N ARG A 629 -1.67 11.35 29.47
CA ARG A 629 -2.61 12.26 28.80
C ARG A 629 -2.91 11.80 27.37
N LEU A 630 -1.88 11.40 26.61
CA LEU A 630 -2.06 10.90 25.24
C LEU A 630 -2.86 9.59 25.22
N SER A 631 -2.57 8.68 26.13
CA SER A 631 -3.35 7.45 26.30
C SER A 631 -4.81 7.75 26.63
N ASP A 632 -5.07 8.63 27.60
CA ASP A 632 -6.41 9.04 28.00
C ASP A 632 -7.19 9.69 26.83
N ILE A 633 -6.53 10.51 26.00
CA ILE A 633 -7.11 11.09 24.77
C ILE A 633 -7.51 9.97 23.81
N CYS A 634 -6.61 9.01 23.50
CA CYS A 634 -6.91 7.92 22.59
C CYS A 634 -8.13 7.10 23.06
N MET A 635 -8.14 6.71 24.34
CA MET A 635 -9.23 5.94 24.93
C MET A 635 -10.54 6.73 24.97
N HIS A 636 -10.48 8.02 25.30
CA HIS A 636 -11.65 8.91 25.25
C HIS A 636 -12.22 9.00 23.84
N VAL A 637 -11.38 9.19 22.83
CA VAL A 637 -11.83 9.27 21.43
C VAL A 637 -12.46 7.95 20.99
N PHE A 638 -11.83 6.80 21.25
CA PHE A 638 -12.36 5.50 20.86
C PHE A 638 -13.72 5.21 21.50
N LYS A 639 -13.87 5.47 22.79
CA LYS A 639 -15.12 5.30 23.52
C LYS A 639 -16.24 6.20 22.98
N ASN A 640 -15.92 7.43 22.59
CA ASN A 640 -16.88 8.43 22.12
C ASN A 640 -17.00 8.50 20.58
N LEU A 641 -16.38 7.58 19.84
CA LEU A 641 -16.51 7.50 18.37
C LEU A 641 -17.97 7.45 17.90
N PRO A 642 -18.92 6.74 18.56
CA PRO A 642 -20.34 6.80 18.20
C PRO A 642 -20.88 8.23 18.09
N THR A 643 -20.56 9.08 19.06
CA THR A 643 -20.94 10.51 19.06
C THR A 643 -20.25 11.29 17.95
N TYR A 644 -18.96 11.08 17.73
CA TYR A 644 -18.22 11.73 16.66
C TYR A 644 -18.70 11.31 15.28
N ILE A 645 -19.07 10.04 15.06
CA ILE A 645 -19.65 9.53 13.82
C ILE A 645 -21.00 10.22 13.55
N ARG A 646 -21.85 10.38 14.57
CA ARG A 646 -23.11 11.11 14.45
C ARG A 646 -22.87 12.57 14.02
N HIS A 647 -21.94 13.26 14.65
CA HIS A 647 -21.62 14.65 14.31
C HIS A 647 -20.98 14.78 12.91
N ALA A 648 -20.02 13.91 12.59
CA ALA A 648 -19.27 13.97 11.34
C ALA A 648 -20.08 13.52 10.13
N TYR A 649 -20.86 12.45 10.25
CA TYR A 649 -21.55 11.83 9.12
C TYR A 649 -23.08 11.90 9.22
N GLY A 650 -23.65 12.16 10.42
CA GLY A 650 -25.09 12.14 10.66
C GLY A 650 -25.64 10.71 10.82
N ILE A 651 -24.77 9.74 11.18
CA ILE A 651 -25.14 8.34 11.34
C ILE A 651 -25.33 8.04 12.83
N ASP A 652 -26.49 7.51 13.20
CA ASP A 652 -26.71 6.98 14.54
C ASP A 652 -25.99 5.65 14.70
N TRP A 653 -25.09 5.59 15.67
CA TRP A 653 -24.23 4.44 15.89
C TRP A 653 -24.58 3.75 17.21
N GLY A 654 -25.09 2.51 17.13
CA GLY A 654 -25.59 1.75 18.27
C GLY A 654 -24.65 0.69 18.82
N VAL A 655 -23.45 0.55 18.23
CA VAL A 655 -22.45 -0.45 18.63
C VAL A 655 -21.33 0.22 19.41
N ASP A 656 -20.98 -0.31 20.57
CA ASP A 656 -19.82 0.19 21.33
C ASP A 656 -18.54 0.08 20.51
N LEU A 657 -17.74 1.14 20.52
CA LEU A 657 -16.40 1.16 19.95
C LEU A 657 -15.38 1.26 21.10
N THR A 658 -14.37 0.41 21.06
CA THR A 658 -13.33 0.33 22.08
C THR A 658 -11.96 0.25 21.41
N GLY A 659 -10.92 0.50 22.19
CA GLY A 659 -9.56 0.36 21.71
C GLY A 659 -8.63 -0.10 22.81
N GLU A 660 -7.40 -0.31 22.43
CA GLU A 660 -6.30 -0.69 23.30
C GLU A 660 -5.14 0.27 23.08
N VAL A 661 -4.43 0.59 24.15
CA VAL A 661 -3.20 1.41 24.08
C VAL A 661 -2.04 0.59 24.62
N GLU A 662 -1.02 0.46 23.82
CA GLU A 662 0.24 -0.20 24.15
C GLU A 662 1.38 0.81 24.10
N VAL A 663 2.38 0.70 25.00
CA VAL A 663 3.59 1.53 25.01
C VAL A 663 4.84 0.69 25.16
N GLY A 664 5.96 1.21 24.69
CA GLY A 664 7.24 0.52 24.83
C GLY A 664 8.43 1.27 24.24
N PRO A 665 9.63 0.72 24.45
CA PRO A 665 10.88 1.31 23.98
C PRO A 665 11.08 1.21 22.46
N THR A 666 10.34 0.34 21.78
CA THR A 666 10.33 0.20 20.32
C THR A 666 8.96 -0.26 19.87
N TYR A 667 8.59 -0.06 18.60
CA TYR A 667 7.32 -0.56 18.05
C TYR A 667 7.21 -2.11 18.07
N GLY A 668 8.33 -2.82 18.24
CA GLY A 668 8.35 -4.28 18.38
C GLY A 668 8.30 -4.79 19.82
N ASN A 669 8.34 -3.91 20.83
CA ASN A 669 8.39 -4.27 22.26
C ASN A 669 7.36 -3.43 23.04
N LEU A 670 6.09 -3.57 22.67
CA LEU A 670 4.98 -2.85 23.30
C LEU A 670 4.33 -3.71 24.41
N LYS A 671 3.80 -3.02 25.42
CA LYS A 671 2.98 -3.60 26.51
C LYS A 671 1.71 -2.79 26.64
N GLN A 672 0.58 -3.47 26.82
CA GLN A 672 -0.71 -2.85 27.02
C GLN A 672 -0.74 -2.09 28.35
N ILE A 673 -1.25 -0.84 28.32
CA ILE A 673 -1.44 0.03 29.48
C ILE A 673 -2.90 0.44 29.66
N ALA A 674 -3.73 0.38 28.60
CA ALA A 674 -5.14 0.66 28.64
C ALA A 674 -5.92 -0.17 27.61
N GLY A 675 -7.21 -0.46 27.87
CA GLY A 675 -8.08 -1.20 26.98
C GLY A 675 -9.00 -2.19 27.67
#